data_df7be34d0fa41cd7152e17e4dc968345
#
_entry.id   df7be34d0fa41cd7152e17e4dc968345
#
_cell.length_a   1.000
_cell.length_b   1.000
_cell.length_c   1.000
_cell.angle_alpha   90.00
_cell.angle_beta   90.00
_cell.angle_gamma   90.00
#
_symmetry.space_group_name_H-M   'P 1'
#
loop_
_entity.id
_entity.type
_entity.pdbx_description
1 polymer ?
#
loop_
_entity_poly.entity_id
_entity_poly.type
_entity_poly.pdbx_seq_one_letter_code
_entity_poly.pdbx_strand_id
1 'polypeptide(L)'
;MREKTLVFAFACLAFAQLSSLGEWKKHLIFQGKGNFNVAVASDFDQDGSQDVMTSFGGGVTVFRGPDWKISRQVTRFQQAYRGKRKIKTGCIHGCLLDVDGDGDQDFVGSNQMVFWLECPDKPFEQNWTFRVIDDEILGTHCLITGDVDQDGKLDLIANSGRPADTPFPNSIVWLQAPANPRSGAPWTRHVFADKDAPGGSHYMGMGDVNGDDLPDIACAAKGGEKFPGGEWFAFWKQGKDAKSSWKKRILSDKQPGASNILPGDLDGDGLVDYLASRGHGKGVLWFKAEANSIKGGKFSPDFRPIEIDPTIERPHSLALADIDKDGDLDAATCGSLVNGEAVWYENDGKGAFTRHLLGKSQGSYDLRTVDMDGDDDLDILIAGHHNANLVWYENPLAKFPKPFPGKQSSWKGFAMNEFKLGNRNCRVVQPKKAAPGRPWIWRARFWGHEPQTDLALLEKGWHLTYSDVGNLFGAPQAVRQWENFHELMTKNHSLANQVALEGMSRGGLIIYNWAKKNPEKTLCIYADAPVLDFKSWPGGKGIGKGSQGTWRKCLEAYGLSEEEAKSFKGLPLYGLEGLVRKNVPLLHVVGQADSVVPVEENTDLLEKSYRSLGGSIKVIRKAGVGHHPHSLKDPEPIVSFVLSAWNDRNNRK
;
A
#
# COMPACT_ATOMS: atom_id res chain seq x y z
N MET A 1 -16.41 -30.95 41.49
CA MET A 1 -16.16 -31.67 40.21
C MET A 1 -16.85 -31.01 39.01
N ARG A 2 -17.09 -29.69 39.03
CA ARG A 2 -17.74 -28.96 37.91
C ARG A 2 -16.93 -27.80 37.33
N GLU A 3 -15.76 -27.48 37.88
CA GLU A 3 -14.92 -26.36 37.38
C GLU A 3 -13.76 -26.76 36.46
N LYS A 4 -13.44 -28.05 36.32
CA LYS A 4 -12.35 -28.53 35.47
C LYS A 4 -12.74 -28.77 33.99
N THR A 5 -14.04 -28.78 33.67
CA THR A 5 -14.51 -29.06 32.30
C THR A 5 -14.65 -27.82 31.44
N LEU A 6 -14.70 -26.60 32.01
CA LEU A 6 -14.81 -25.35 31.24
C LEU A 6 -13.49 -24.85 30.69
N VAL A 7 -12.36 -25.15 31.37
CA VAL A 7 -11.02 -24.71 30.95
C VAL A 7 -10.53 -25.48 29.70
N PHE A 8 -10.96 -26.75 29.56
CA PHE A 8 -10.59 -27.57 28.39
C PHE A 8 -11.35 -27.20 27.12
N ALA A 9 -12.58 -26.67 27.24
CA ALA A 9 -13.38 -26.26 26.08
C ALA A 9 -12.87 -24.93 25.43
N PHE A 10 -12.34 -24.00 26.22
CA PHE A 10 -11.74 -22.75 25.72
C PHE A 10 -10.37 -22.99 25.05
N ALA A 11 -9.55 -23.90 25.57
CA ALA A 11 -8.28 -24.27 24.95
C ALA A 11 -8.47 -25.02 23.62
N CYS A 12 -9.52 -25.84 23.47
CA CYS A 12 -9.82 -26.53 22.22
C CYS A 12 -10.40 -25.59 21.14
N LEU A 13 -11.11 -24.52 21.51
CA LEU A 13 -11.60 -23.51 20.55
C LEU A 13 -10.49 -22.60 20.04
N ALA A 14 -9.52 -22.23 20.87
CA ALA A 14 -8.33 -21.49 20.45
C ALA A 14 -7.41 -22.34 19.54
N PHE A 15 -7.26 -23.64 19.79
CA PHE A 15 -6.51 -24.55 18.91
C PHE A 15 -7.22 -24.85 17.59
N ALA A 16 -8.55 -24.77 17.52
CA ALA A 16 -9.31 -25.00 16.28
C ALA A 16 -9.30 -23.76 15.34
N GLN A 17 -9.03 -22.55 15.84
CA GLN A 17 -8.83 -21.35 15.01
C GLN A 17 -7.40 -21.28 14.44
N LEU A 18 -6.40 -21.85 15.10
CA LEU A 18 -5.01 -21.92 14.60
C LEU A 18 -4.79 -22.89 13.43
N SER A 19 -5.79 -23.72 13.09
CA SER A 19 -5.70 -24.65 11.94
C SER A 19 -6.33 -24.14 10.64
N SER A 20 -6.78 -22.88 10.58
CA SER A 20 -7.46 -22.31 9.41
C SER A 20 -6.64 -21.29 8.62
N LEU A 21 -5.45 -20.91 9.07
CA LEU A 21 -4.51 -20.17 8.25
C LEU A 21 -3.98 -21.12 7.17
N GLY A 22 -4.18 -20.82 5.89
CA GLY A 22 -3.65 -21.61 4.80
C GLY A 22 -2.13 -21.80 4.93
N GLU A 23 -1.60 -22.83 4.30
CA GLU A 23 -0.15 -23.06 4.27
C GLU A 23 0.49 -22.10 3.25
N TRP A 24 1.51 -21.35 3.67
CA TRP A 24 2.32 -20.51 2.78
C TRP A 24 3.04 -21.40 1.78
N LYS A 25 2.76 -21.21 0.51
CA LYS A 25 3.31 -22.03 -0.57
C LYS A 25 4.63 -21.44 -1.06
N LYS A 26 5.70 -22.23 -0.96
CA LYS A 26 7.02 -21.82 -1.45
C LYS A 26 7.13 -22.00 -2.96
N HIS A 27 7.50 -20.95 -3.68
CA HIS A 27 7.81 -20.94 -5.10
C HIS A 27 9.30 -20.72 -5.33
N LEU A 28 9.87 -21.50 -6.22
CA LEU A 28 11.26 -21.36 -6.64
C LEU A 28 11.31 -20.53 -7.92
N ILE A 29 11.95 -19.36 -7.85
CA ILE A 29 12.27 -18.54 -9.03
C ILE A 29 13.54 -19.09 -9.70
N PHE A 30 14.60 -19.28 -8.91
CA PHE A 30 15.88 -19.75 -9.43
C PHE A 30 16.72 -20.48 -8.37
N GLN A 31 17.40 -21.55 -8.79
CA GLN A 31 18.42 -22.25 -8.01
C GLN A 31 19.77 -22.05 -8.68
N GLY A 32 20.69 -21.36 -8.02
CA GLY A 32 22.00 -21.01 -8.55
C GLY A 32 23.17 -21.64 -7.81
N LYS A 33 24.31 -20.97 -7.91
CA LYS A 33 25.54 -21.23 -7.13
C LYS A 33 26.06 -19.91 -6.56
N GLY A 34 26.57 -19.96 -5.32
CA GLY A 34 27.09 -18.78 -4.64
C GLY A 34 26.01 -18.01 -3.87
N ASN A 35 26.36 -16.83 -3.41
CA ASN A 35 25.54 -16.05 -2.50
C ASN A 35 24.58 -15.14 -3.24
N PHE A 36 23.31 -15.19 -2.88
CA PHE A 36 22.28 -14.24 -3.30
C PHE A 36 22.12 -13.19 -2.20
N ASN A 37 22.29 -11.90 -2.55
CA ASN A 37 22.35 -10.84 -1.54
C ASN A 37 21.17 -9.87 -1.57
N VAL A 38 20.50 -9.73 -2.72
CA VAL A 38 19.41 -8.77 -2.96
C VAL A 38 18.28 -9.49 -3.65
N ALA A 39 17.04 -9.17 -3.31
CA ALA A 39 15.85 -9.53 -4.06
C ALA A 39 14.89 -8.33 -4.07
N VAL A 40 14.64 -7.79 -5.25
CA VAL A 40 13.66 -6.72 -5.48
C VAL A 40 12.75 -7.11 -6.65
N ALA A 41 11.49 -6.71 -6.59
CA ALA A 41 10.52 -7.02 -7.64
C ALA A 41 9.85 -5.74 -8.18
N SER A 42 9.63 -5.73 -9.49
CA SER A 42 8.83 -4.75 -10.21
C SER A 42 8.43 -5.34 -11.57
N ASP A 43 7.37 -4.85 -12.15
CA ASP A 43 7.00 -5.12 -13.55
C ASP A 43 7.88 -4.24 -14.46
N PHE A 44 9.11 -4.74 -14.78
CA PHE A 44 10.09 -3.94 -15.54
C PHE A 44 9.72 -3.83 -17.03
N ASP A 45 9.05 -4.82 -17.62
CA ASP A 45 8.66 -4.79 -19.03
C ASP A 45 7.18 -4.40 -19.25
N GLN A 46 6.49 -4.00 -18.18
CA GLN A 46 5.10 -3.52 -18.17
C GLN A 46 4.10 -4.52 -18.77
N ASP A 47 4.37 -5.83 -18.57
CA ASP A 47 3.48 -6.91 -19.06
C ASP A 47 2.37 -7.27 -18.04
N GLY A 48 2.37 -6.67 -16.87
CA GLY A 48 1.40 -6.86 -15.79
C GLY A 48 1.81 -7.92 -14.78
N SER A 49 2.99 -8.53 -14.93
CA SER A 49 3.54 -9.54 -14.02
C SER A 49 4.75 -8.98 -13.27
N GLN A 50 4.97 -9.40 -12.04
CA GLN A 50 6.19 -9.02 -11.32
C GLN A 50 7.40 -9.75 -11.88
N ASP A 51 8.46 -9.01 -12.18
CA ASP A 51 9.79 -9.50 -12.46
C ASP A 51 10.66 -9.41 -11.20
N VAL A 52 11.73 -10.19 -11.13
CA VAL A 52 12.62 -10.14 -9.96
C VAL A 52 14.06 -9.88 -10.36
N MET A 53 14.67 -8.91 -9.71
CA MET A 53 16.09 -8.63 -9.86
C MET A 53 16.87 -9.06 -8.61
N THR A 54 18.02 -9.70 -8.83
CA THR A 54 18.88 -10.21 -7.74
C THR A 54 20.35 -10.04 -8.06
N SER A 55 21.18 -9.92 -7.02
CA SER A 55 22.66 -9.95 -7.17
C SER A 55 23.22 -11.29 -6.72
N PHE A 56 23.88 -11.98 -7.65
CA PHE A 56 24.64 -13.22 -7.38
C PHE A 56 25.72 -13.45 -8.43
N GLY A 57 26.64 -14.34 -8.16
CA GLY A 57 27.65 -14.77 -9.16
C GLY A 57 28.55 -13.66 -9.69
N GLY A 58 28.67 -12.54 -8.96
CA GLY A 58 29.47 -11.38 -9.36
C GLY A 58 28.77 -10.44 -10.34
N GLY A 59 27.44 -10.47 -10.41
CA GLY A 59 26.63 -9.56 -11.24
C GLY A 59 25.26 -9.31 -10.67
N VAL A 60 24.42 -8.63 -11.44
CA VAL A 60 22.98 -8.47 -11.21
C VAL A 60 22.24 -9.14 -12.37
N THR A 61 21.18 -9.86 -12.06
CA THR A 61 20.35 -10.59 -13.03
C THR A 61 18.89 -10.29 -12.77
N VAL A 62 18.13 -10.04 -13.84
CA VAL A 62 16.68 -9.92 -13.83
C VAL A 62 16.05 -11.21 -14.35
N PHE A 63 14.97 -11.65 -13.72
CA PHE A 63 14.15 -12.83 -14.07
C PHE A 63 12.74 -12.35 -14.41
N ARG A 64 12.25 -12.74 -15.59
CA ARG A 64 10.92 -12.37 -16.06
C ARG A 64 9.84 -13.27 -15.42
N GLY A 65 8.84 -12.64 -14.83
CA GLY A 65 7.65 -13.33 -14.35
C GLY A 65 6.67 -13.72 -15.45
N PRO A 66 5.62 -14.49 -15.13
CA PRO A 66 5.43 -15.22 -13.85
C PRO A 66 6.11 -16.60 -13.87
N ASP A 67 6.69 -17.06 -14.99
CA ASP A 67 7.21 -18.42 -15.14
C ASP A 67 8.74 -18.55 -14.98
N TRP A 68 9.45 -17.43 -14.84
CA TRP A 68 10.89 -17.32 -14.56
C TRP A 68 11.84 -17.98 -15.57
N LYS A 69 11.33 -18.33 -16.78
CA LYS A 69 12.12 -19.00 -17.81
C LYS A 69 13.06 -18.07 -18.56
N ILE A 70 12.73 -16.80 -18.62
CA ILE A 70 13.55 -15.77 -19.24
C ILE A 70 14.35 -15.07 -18.14
N SER A 71 15.67 -14.98 -18.32
CA SER A 71 16.52 -14.21 -17.42
C SER A 71 17.62 -13.51 -18.20
N ARG A 72 18.07 -12.36 -17.67
CA ARG A 72 19.17 -11.59 -18.24
C ARG A 72 20.13 -11.12 -17.17
N GLN A 73 21.41 -11.42 -17.34
CA GLN A 73 22.46 -10.77 -16.55
C GLN A 73 22.64 -9.34 -17.08
N VAL A 74 22.21 -8.34 -16.30
CA VAL A 74 22.18 -6.93 -16.71
C VAL A 74 23.51 -6.22 -16.45
N THR A 75 24.28 -6.69 -15.47
CA THR A 75 25.67 -6.26 -15.27
C THR A 75 26.53 -7.36 -14.71
N ARG A 76 27.83 -7.28 -14.99
CA ARG A 76 28.86 -8.14 -14.39
C ARG A 76 29.94 -7.25 -13.78
N PHE A 77 30.14 -7.41 -12.49
CA PHE A 77 31.12 -6.62 -11.78
C PHE A 77 32.53 -7.09 -12.13
N GLN A 78 33.28 -6.23 -12.82
CA GLN A 78 34.69 -6.44 -13.08
C GLN A 78 35.50 -5.76 -11.97
N GLN A 79 36.72 -6.26 -11.73
CA GLN A 79 37.65 -5.65 -10.81
C GLN A 79 38.05 -4.27 -11.33
N ALA A 80 37.69 -3.19 -10.61
CA ALA A 80 38.03 -1.84 -10.96
C ALA A 80 39.23 -1.35 -10.08
N TYR A 81 40.00 -0.43 -10.62
CA TYR A 81 41.08 0.24 -9.92
C TYR A 81 40.85 1.74 -9.94
N ARG A 82 40.99 2.41 -8.79
CA ARG A 82 41.05 3.85 -8.67
C ARG A 82 42.47 4.23 -8.20
N GLY A 83 43.29 4.70 -9.12
CA GLY A 83 44.73 4.87 -8.86
C GLY A 83 45.40 3.53 -8.54
N LYS A 84 46.06 3.43 -7.38
CA LYS A 84 46.69 2.17 -6.90
C LYS A 84 45.70 1.28 -6.11
N ARG A 85 44.46 1.74 -5.91
CA ARG A 85 43.49 1.08 -5.06
C ARG A 85 42.64 0.10 -5.88
N LYS A 86 42.56 -1.13 -5.38
CA LYS A 86 41.65 -2.16 -5.91
C LYS A 86 40.25 -1.98 -5.32
N ILE A 87 39.31 -1.61 -6.14
CA ILE A 87 37.90 -1.55 -5.75
C ILE A 87 37.28 -2.91 -6.08
N LYS A 88 36.79 -3.60 -5.06
CA LYS A 88 35.92 -4.77 -5.28
C LYS A 88 34.54 -4.24 -5.68
N THR A 89 34.23 -4.38 -6.94
CA THR A 89 32.89 -4.15 -7.44
C THR A 89 32.02 -5.33 -7.05
N GLY A 90 30.77 -5.10 -6.71
CA GLY A 90 29.78 -6.10 -6.31
C GLY A 90 28.53 -5.39 -5.80
N CYS A 91 27.49 -6.15 -5.50
CA CYS A 91 26.27 -5.64 -4.93
C CYS A 91 25.91 -6.48 -3.71
N ILE A 92 25.72 -5.83 -2.55
CA ILE A 92 25.34 -6.49 -1.30
C ILE A 92 23.95 -6.05 -0.84
N HIS A 93 23.54 -4.84 -1.22
CA HIS A 93 22.23 -4.29 -0.95
C HIS A 93 21.78 -3.48 -2.16
N GLY A 94 20.47 -3.39 -2.37
CA GLY A 94 19.87 -2.62 -3.46
C GLY A 94 18.43 -2.25 -3.16
N CYS A 95 17.95 -1.27 -3.90
CA CYS A 95 16.56 -0.79 -3.89
C CYS A 95 16.12 -0.44 -5.31
N LEU A 96 14.84 -0.19 -5.48
CA LEU A 96 14.27 0.34 -6.71
C LEU A 96 13.97 1.83 -6.53
N LEU A 97 14.17 2.59 -7.59
CA LEU A 97 13.87 4.01 -7.66
C LEU A 97 13.75 4.40 -9.14
N ASP A 98 12.75 5.16 -9.52
CA ASP A 98 12.73 5.88 -10.80
C ASP A 98 13.71 7.06 -10.69
N VAL A 99 14.97 6.82 -11.06
CA VAL A 99 16.09 7.76 -10.82
C VAL A 99 16.01 8.97 -11.75
N ASP A 100 15.58 8.77 -12.97
CA ASP A 100 15.59 9.82 -13.99
C ASP A 100 14.20 10.38 -14.34
N GLY A 101 13.16 9.86 -13.71
CA GLY A 101 11.80 10.37 -13.78
C GLY A 101 11.07 10.00 -15.07
N ASP A 102 11.45 8.90 -15.73
CA ASP A 102 10.81 8.45 -16.97
C ASP A 102 9.64 7.49 -16.76
N GLY A 103 9.39 7.08 -15.52
CA GLY A 103 8.23 6.30 -15.08
C GLY A 103 8.48 4.80 -14.98
N ASP A 104 9.67 4.31 -15.33
CA ASP A 104 10.08 2.94 -15.05
C ASP A 104 10.93 2.84 -13.75
N GLN A 105 11.15 1.62 -13.28
CA GLN A 105 11.93 1.40 -12.06
C GLN A 105 13.36 1.02 -12.41
N ASP A 106 14.30 1.81 -11.91
CA ASP A 106 15.72 1.52 -11.99
C ASP A 106 16.22 0.71 -10.79
N PHE A 107 17.33 0.03 -10.94
CA PHE A 107 17.97 -0.67 -9.85
C PHE A 107 19.15 0.14 -9.28
N VAL A 108 19.06 0.51 -8.02
CA VAL A 108 20.17 1.14 -7.29
C VAL A 108 20.86 0.11 -6.41
N GLY A 109 22.17 -0.03 -6.55
CA GLY A 109 22.94 -1.03 -5.82
C GLY A 109 24.16 -0.45 -5.08
N SER A 110 24.61 -1.16 -4.06
CA SER A 110 25.75 -0.75 -3.26
C SER A 110 26.65 -1.89 -2.80
N ASN A 111 27.90 -1.57 -2.57
CA ASN A 111 28.90 -2.27 -1.79
C ASN A 111 30.17 -1.41 -1.63
N GLN A 112 31.00 -1.35 -2.67
CA GLN A 112 32.24 -0.52 -2.70
C GLN A 112 32.01 0.83 -3.37
N MET A 113 30.85 1.05 -3.90
CA MET A 113 30.32 2.30 -4.45
C MET A 113 28.79 2.23 -4.43
N VAL A 114 28.14 3.36 -4.60
CA VAL A 114 26.72 3.44 -4.91
C VAL A 114 26.58 3.66 -6.42
N PHE A 115 25.78 2.85 -7.08
CA PHE A 115 25.54 2.88 -8.52
C PHE A 115 24.10 2.66 -8.86
N TRP A 116 23.69 3.01 -10.05
CA TRP A 116 22.39 2.63 -10.59
C TRP A 116 22.51 2.00 -11.97
N LEU A 117 21.58 1.12 -12.27
CA LEU A 117 21.37 0.49 -13.55
C LEU A 117 20.07 1.06 -14.11
N GLU A 118 20.22 1.91 -15.13
CA GLU A 118 19.11 2.52 -15.83
C GLU A 118 18.37 1.45 -16.63
N CYS A 119 17.05 1.33 -16.38
CA CYS A 119 16.18 0.37 -17.07
C CYS A 119 15.99 0.81 -18.52
N PRO A 120 16.14 -0.07 -19.50
CA PRO A 120 15.84 0.27 -20.89
C PRO A 120 14.39 -0.08 -21.25
N ASP A 121 13.83 0.51 -22.33
CA ASP A 121 12.49 0.21 -22.87
C ASP A 121 12.19 -1.29 -23.01
N LYS A 122 13.23 -2.12 -23.19
CA LYS A 122 13.14 -3.57 -23.32
C LYS A 122 14.14 -4.26 -22.41
N PRO A 123 13.80 -4.42 -21.11
CA PRO A 123 14.74 -4.83 -20.06
C PRO A 123 15.35 -6.22 -20.26
N PHE A 124 14.69 -7.11 -20.99
CA PHE A 124 15.17 -8.46 -21.30
C PHE A 124 15.92 -8.57 -22.63
N GLU A 125 15.88 -7.55 -23.49
CA GLU A 125 16.52 -7.55 -24.81
C GLU A 125 17.70 -6.57 -24.91
N GLN A 126 17.61 -5.41 -24.25
CA GLN A 126 18.58 -4.32 -24.32
C GLN A 126 19.54 -4.35 -23.12
N ASN A 127 20.63 -3.62 -23.21
CA ASN A 127 21.58 -3.49 -22.10
C ASN A 127 21.14 -2.38 -21.16
N TRP A 128 21.15 -2.69 -19.87
CA TRP A 128 20.99 -1.70 -18.82
C TRP A 128 22.24 -0.81 -18.73
N THR A 129 22.06 0.49 -18.56
CA THR A 129 23.18 1.42 -18.50
C THR A 129 23.70 1.54 -17.06
N PHE A 130 24.96 1.18 -16.83
CA PHE A 130 25.60 1.30 -15.52
C PHE A 130 26.10 2.74 -15.31
N ARG A 131 25.67 3.37 -14.19
CA ARG A 131 26.08 4.72 -13.80
C ARG A 131 26.53 4.74 -12.34
N VAL A 132 27.63 5.47 -12.06
CA VAL A 132 28.13 5.66 -10.70
C VAL A 132 27.39 6.85 -10.07
N ILE A 133 26.81 6.64 -8.90
CA ILE A 133 26.21 7.69 -8.08
C ILE A 133 27.25 8.29 -7.15
N ASP A 134 27.94 7.43 -6.38
CA ASP A 134 28.99 7.84 -5.44
C ASP A 134 30.04 6.75 -5.29
N ASP A 135 31.30 7.09 -5.51
CA ASP A 135 32.46 6.19 -5.39
C ASP A 135 33.39 6.52 -4.22
N GLU A 136 32.95 7.34 -3.28
CA GLU A 136 33.67 7.74 -2.08
C GLU A 136 33.03 7.26 -0.79
N ILE A 137 31.70 7.08 -0.75
CA ILE A 137 31.02 6.38 0.34
C ILE A 137 31.17 4.87 0.12
N LEU A 138 32.12 4.24 0.81
CA LEU A 138 32.52 2.86 0.55
C LEU A 138 32.16 1.92 1.69
N GLY A 139 31.98 0.64 1.34
CA GLY A 139 31.55 -0.36 2.31
C GLY A 139 30.11 -0.23 2.71
N THR A 140 29.30 0.39 1.85
CA THR A 140 27.88 0.61 2.04
C THR A 140 27.16 -0.74 2.14
N HIS A 141 26.53 -0.96 3.29
CA HIS A 141 25.81 -2.19 3.59
C HIS A 141 24.30 -2.04 3.44
N CYS A 142 23.79 -0.83 3.49
CA CYS A 142 22.38 -0.51 3.34
C CYS A 142 22.18 0.72 2.45
N LEU A 143 21.16 0.65 1.61
CA LEU A 143 20.57 1.77 0.88
C LEU A 143 19.09 1.82 1.23
N ILE A 144 18.60 3.00 1.55
CA ILE A 144 17.18 3.30 1.64
C ILE A 144 16.86 4.56 0.85
N THR A 145 15.61 4.73 0.47
CA THR A 145 15.11 5.90 -0.25
C THR A 145 14.15 6.70 0.61
N GLY A 146 14.10 8.00 0.42
CA GLY A 146 13.16 8.90 1.06
C GLY A 146 13.40 10.34 0.68
N ASP A 147 12.38 11.17 0.80
CA ASP A 147 12.47 12.61 0.59
C ASP A 147 13.04 13.26 1.86
N VAL A 148 14.37 13.41 1.90
CA VAL A 148 15.08 13.84 3.13
C VAL A 148 14.95 15.34 3.35
N ASP A 149 15.02 16.16 2.31
CA ASP A 149 14.93 17.62 2.41
C ASP A 149 13.54 18.18 2.08
N GLN A 150 12.54 17.29 1.88
CA GLN A 150 11.14 17.60 1.60
C GLN A 150 10.95 18.45 0.34
N ASP A 151 11.79 18.21 -0.69
CA ASP A 151 11.65 18.86 -1.98
C ASP A 151 10.67 18.17 -2.94
N GLY A 152 10.05 17.07 -2.50
CA GLY A 152 9.11 16.25 -3.27
C GLY A 152 9.77 15.19 -4.14
N LYS A 153 11.08 14.98 -4.03
CA LYS A 153 11.84 13.95 -4.73
C LYS A 153 12.46 12.97 -3.74
N LEU A 154 12.68 11.76 -4.20
CA LEU A 154 13.35 10.75 -3.39
C LEU A 154 14.85 10.91 -3.48
N ASP A 155 15.51 10.94 -2.32
CA ASP A 155 16.94 10.87 -2.13
C ASP A 155 17.38 9.44 -1.79
N LEU A 156 18.69 9.19 -1.85
CA LEU A 156 19.29 7.94 -1.40
C LEU A 156 20.02 8.15 -0.08
N ILE A 157 19.81 7.28 0.89
CA ILE A 157 20.55 7.28 2.14
C ILE A 157 21.50 6.07 2.16
N ALA A 158 22.78 6.32 2.45
CA ALA A 158 23.83 5.31 2.40
C ALA A 158 24.75 5.39 3.63
N ASN A 159 25.27 4.25 4.08
CA ASN A 159 26.22 4.17 5.18
C ASN A 159 27.59 3.61 4.72
N SER A 160 28.65 3.95 5.43
CA SER A 160 29.97 3.32 5.27
C SER A 160 30.27 2.38 6.45
N GLY A 161 29.55 1.27 6.49
CA GLY A 161 29.54 0.33 7.62
C GLY A 161 30.68 -0.68 7.64
N ARG A 162 31.43 -0.84 6.54
CA ARG A 162 32.56 -1.77 6.48
C ARG A 162 33.89 -1.02 6.56
N PRO A 163 34.92 -1.59 7.19
CA PRO A 163 36.24 -1.05 7.12
C PRO A 163 36.70 -0.90 5.67
N ALA A 164 36.89 0.32 5.22
CA ALA A 164 37.31 0.66 3.89
C ALA A 164 38.18 1.91 3.97
N ASP A 165 39.10 2.03 3.05
CA ASP A 165 39.86 3.25 2.87
C ASP A 165 39.01 4.29 2.13
N THR A 166 38.25 5.07 2.86
CA THR A 166 37.29 6.06 2.39
C THR A 166 37.50 7.39 3.11
N PRO A 167 37.19 8.53 2.47
CA PRO A 167 37.16 9.82 3.15
C PRO A 167 36.09 9.89 4.27
N PHE A 168 35.08 9.03 4.22
CA PHE A 168 33.91 9.03 5.10
C PHE A 168 33.77 7.74 5.92
N PRO A 169 34.79 7.33 6.73
CA PRO A 169 34.70 6.11 7.52
C PRO A 169 33.62 6.24 8.62
N ASN A 170 32.82 5.18 8.84
CA ASN A 170 31.79 5.15 9.88
C ASN A 170 30.79 6.32 9.79
N SER A 171 30.44 6.74 8.56
CA SER A 171 29.56 7.87 8.32
C SER A 171 28.23 7.41 7.70
N ILE A 172 27.20 8.24 7.84
CA ILE A 172 25.92 8.09 7.12
C ILE A 172 25.70 9.38 6.34
N VAL A 173 25.27 9.21 5.10
CA VAL A 173 25.06 10.31 4.16
C VAL A 173 23.72 10.18 3.48
N TRP A 174 23.19 11.28 2.98
CA TRP A 174 22.18 11.24 1.95
C TRP A 174 22.69 11.88 0.67
N LEU A 175 22.22 11.38 -0.47
CA LEU A 175 22.69 11.69 -1.80
C LEU A 175 21.52 12.27 -2.60
N GLN A 176 21.64 13.54 -2.95
CA GLN A 176 20.66 14.28 -3.73
C GLN A 176 20.97 14.14 -5.22
N ALA A 177 19.97 13.72 -5.99
CA ALA A 177 20.11 13.58 -7.43
C ALA A 177 20.32 14.95 -8.12
N PRO A 178 21.18 15.03 -9.16
CA PRO A 178 21.24 16.21 -9.99
C PRO A 178 19.95 16.39 -10.80
N ALA A 179 19.68 17.61 -11.29
CA ALA A 179 18.47 17.91 -12.06
C ALA A 179 18.30 17.02 -13.31
N ASN A 180 19.38 16.50 -13.87
CA ASN A 180 19.39 15.48 -14.91
C ASN A 180 20.38 14.38 -14.54
N PRO A 181 19.93 13.27 -13.93
CA PRO A 181 20.79 12.14 -13.53
C PRO A 181 21.54 11.49 -14.70
N ARG A 182 20.94 11.49 -15.92
CA ARG A 182 21.57 10.96 -17.14
C ARG A 182 22.77 11.77 -17.63
N SER A 183 22.94 13.01 -17.17
CA SER A 183 24.05 13.90 -17.57
C SER A 183 25.44 13.41 -17.13
N GLY A 184 25.50 12.49 -16.16
CA GLY A 184 26.75 12.07 -15.51
C GLY A 184 27.29 13.09 -14.52
N ALA A 185 26.53 14.13 -14.18
CA ALA A 185 26.89 15.04 -13.09
C ALA A 185 26.90 14.29 -11.75
N PRO A 186 27.86 14.57 -10.85
CA PRO A 186 27.93 13.92 -9.56
C PRO A 186 26.69 14.25 -8.71
N TRP A 187 26.23 13.26 -7.96
CA TRP A 187 25.19 13.48 -6.94
C TRP A 187 25.77 14.33 -5.79
N THR A 188 24.95 15.19 -5.21
CA THR A 188 25.37 15.99 -4.07
C THR A 188 25.31 15.16 -2.80
N ARG A 189 26.47 14.96 -2.15
CA ARG A 189 26.57 14.23 -0.89
C ARG A 189 26.43 15.18 0.29
N HIS A 190 25.51 14.85 1.19
CA HIS A 190 25.32 15.53 2.46
C HIS A 190 25.63 14.57 3.60
N VAL A 191 26.69 14.87 4.38
CA VAL A 191 27.14 14.03 5.48
C VAL A 191 26.49 14.53 6.77
N PHE A 192 25.44 13.86 7.23
CA PHE A 192 24.75 14.26 8.47
C PHE A 192 25.27 13.54 9.72
N ALA A 193 25.93 12.40 9.57
CA ALA A 193 26.59 11.63 10.63
C ALA A 193 28.06 11.36 10.25
N ASP A 194 28.94 12.38 10.41
CA ASP A 194 30.36 12.24 10.07
C ASP A 194 31.11 11.47 11.15
N LYS A 195 31.63 10.28 10.79
CA LYS A 195 32.36 9.36 11.68
C LYS A 195 31.61 8.98 12.97
N ASP A 196 30.30 9.18 12.96
CA ASP A 196 29.42 9.02 14.13
C ASP A 196 28.61 7.71 14.13
N ALA A 197 28.88 6.80 13.18
CA ALA A 197 28.24 5.48 13.08
C ALA A 197 29.29 4.33 13.15
N PRO A 198 30.19 4.28 14.17
CA PRO A 198 31.18 3.22 14.30
C PRO A 198 30.51 1.89 14.72
N GLY A 199 31.26 0.78 14.66
CA GLY A 199 30.73 -0.53 15.05
C GLY A 199 30.23 -1.38 13.89
N GLY A 200 30.49 -0.98 12.65
CA GLY A 200 29.99 -1.66 11.45
C GLY A 200 28.50 -1.45 11.26
N SER A 201 28.12 -0.20 11.00
CA SER A 201 26.75 0.20 10.70
C SER A 201 26.13 -0.70 9.63
N HIS A 202 24.87 -1.10 9.83
CA HIS A 202 24.21 -2.14 9.08
C HIS A 202 22.97 -1.59 8.37
N TYR A 203 21.79 -2.13 8.65
CA TYR A 203 20.55 -1.64 8.03
C TYR A 203 20.04 -0.37 8.70
N MET A 204 19.28 0.39 7.94
CA MET A 204 18.72 1.68 8.33
C MET A 204 17.21 1.70 8.08
N GLY A 205 16.51 2.57 8.80
CA GLY A 205 15.11 2.92 8.60
C GLY A 205 14.90 4.42 8.69
N MET A 206 13.91 4.95 7.98
CA MET A 206 13.57 6.36 7.97
C MET A 206 12.12 6.58 8.41
N GLY A 207 11.88 7.56 9.28
CA GLY A 207 10.55 7.97 9.72
C GLY A 207 10.60 9.15 10.68
N ASP A 208 9.51 9.89 10.82
CA ASP A 208 9.38 10.96 11.82
C ASP A 208 9.08 10.35 13.19
N VAL A 209 10.12 10.08 13.98
CA VAL A 209 9.96 9.40 15.27
C VAL A 209 9.71 10.33 16.45
N ASN A 210 9.75 11.61 16.19
CA ASN A 210 9.56 12.62 17.24
C ASN A 210 8.38 13.57 16.98
N GLY A 211 7.63 13.38 15.89
CA GLY A 211 6.42 14.13 15.57
C GLY A 211 6.67 15.60 15.20
N ASP A 212 7.83 15.88 14.56
CA ASP A 212 8.14 17.26 14.12
C ASP A 212 8.03 17.44 12.60
N ASP A 213 7.42 16.46 11.92
CA ASP A 213 7.21 16.40 10.48
C ASP A 213 8.50 16.34 9.65
N LEU A 214 9.65 16.06 10.29
CA LEU A 214 10.93 15.87 9.61
C LEU A 214 11.37 14.40 9.69
N PRO A 215 11.91 13.81 8.61
CA PRO A 215 12.36 12.43 8.66
C PRO A 215 13.64 12.27 9.49
N ASP A 216 13.62 11.31 10.42
CA ASP A 216 14.77 10.85 11.18
C ASP A 216 15.33 9.56 10.59
N ILE A 217 16.62 9.30 10.74
CA ILE A 217 17.25 8.07 10.23
C ILE A 217 17.72 7.22 11.40
N ALA A 218 17.20 6.00 11.48
CA ALA A 218 17.68 4.98 12.42
C ALA A 218 18.73 4.08 11.77
N CYS A 219 19.65 3.56 12.56
CA CYS A 219 20.69 2.63 12.13
C CYS A 219 21.06 1.66 13.24
N ALA A 220 21.46 0.45 12.85
CA ALA A 220 22.02 -0.56 13.72
C ALA A 220 23.53 -0.73 13.49
N ALA A 221 24.30 -1.11 14.51
CA ALA A 221 25.72 -1.49 14.38
C ALA A 221 25.97 -2.84 15.05
N LYS A 222 26.57 -3.75 14.28
CA LYS A 222 26.70 -5.17 14.69
C LYS A 222 27.82 -5.46 15.65
N GLY A 223 28.83 -4.60 15.74
CA GLY A 223 30.00 -4.76 16.58
C GLY A 223 30.97 -5.87 16.17
N GLY A 224 31.77 -6.29 17.16
CA GLY A 224 32.79 -7.33 17.03
C GLY A 224 34.19 -6.81 16.79
N GLU A 225 35.21 -7.70 16.90
CA GLU A 225 36.63 -7.32 16.82
C GLU A 225 37.01 -6.59 15.54
N LYS A 226 36.40 -6.94 14.40
CA LYS A 226 36.66 -6.31 13.10
C LYS A 226 35.94 -4.97 12.90
N PHE A 227 35.01 -4.64 13.80
CA PHE A 227 34.17 -3.46 13.75
C PHE A 227 34.15 -2.75 15.11
N PRO A 228 35.24 -2.13 15.51
CA PRO A 228 35.28 -1.44 16.80
C PRO A 228 34.29 -0.26 16.81
N GLY A 229 33.66 0.00 17.96
CA GLY A 229 32.74 1.10 18.14
C GLY A 229 31.38 0.71 18.75
N GLY A 230 31.26 -0.57 19.18
CA GLY A 230 30.10 -1.05 19.93
C GLY A 230 29.03 -1.75 19.08
N GLU A 231 28.05 -2.26 19.77
CA GLU A 231 26.88 -3.02 19.28
C GLU A 231 25.64 -2.30 19.73
N TRP A 232 25.03 -1.52 18.83
CA TRP A 232 24.01 -0.56 19.23
C TRP A 232 22.90 -0.41 18.19
N PHE A 233 21.74 0.12 18.66
CA PHE A 233 20.71 0.77 17.88
C PHE A 233 20.67 2.24 18.22
N ALA A 234 20.56 3.09 17.21
CA ALA A 234 20.50 4.54 17.36
C ALA A 234 19.68 5.17 16.24
N PHE A 235 19.25 6.39 16.44
CA PHE A 235 18.74 7.23 15.35
C PHE A 235 19.40 8.62 15.39
N TRP A 236 19.40 9.28 14.23
CA TRP A 236 19.83 10.68 14.08
C TRP A 236 18.59 11.53 13.81
N LYS A 237 18.33 12.41 14.74
CA LYS A 237 17.28 13.39 14.63
C LYS A 237 17.68 14.49 13.65
N GLN A 238 16.85 14.71 12.63
CA GLN A 238 17.01 15.79 11.69
C GLN A 238 16.76 17.16 12.37
N GLY A 239 17.59 18.14 12.02
CA GLY A 239 17.35 19.54 12.37
C GLY A 239 16.53 20.24 11.28
N LYS A 240 16.26 21.54 11.50
CA LYS A 240 15.51 22.35 10.51
C LYS A 240 16.18 22.47 9.15
N ASP A 241 17.48 22.23 9.07
CA ASP A 241 18.27 22.18 7.85
C ASP A 241 18.79 20.77 7.68
N ALA A 242 18.23 20.04 6.72
CA ALA A 242 18.60 18.67 6.38
C ALA A 242 20.09 18.52 5.99
N LYS A 243 20.73 19.61 5.52
CA LYS A 243 22.13 19.65 5.06
C LYS A 243 23.15 19.85 6.19
N SER A 244 22.65 20.12 7.41
CA SER A 244 23.48 20.24 8.61
C SER A 244 23.78 18.89 9.26
N SER A 245 24.63 18.85 10.29
CA SER A 245 24.83 17.65 11.12
C SER A 245 23.61 17.38 11.99
N TRP A 246 23.18 16.10 12.03
CA TRP A 246 22.04 15.69 12.80
C TRP A 246 22.45 15.21 14.20
N LYS A 247 21.50 15.17 15.10
CA LYS A 247 21.76 14.82 16.50
C LYS A 247 21.49 13.33 16.75
N LYS A 248 22.56 12.57 17.03
CA LYS A 248 22.47 11.16 17.40
C LYS A 248 21.80 10.95 18.75
N ARG A 249 20.98 9.92 18.84
CA ARG A 249 20.44 9.36 20.07
C ARG A 249 20.59 7.84 20.06
N ILE A 250 21.26 7.29 21.08
CA ILE A 250 21.36 5.86 21.29
C ILE A 250 20.07 5.34 21.90
N LEU A 251 19.48 4.30 21.31
CA LEU A 251 18.34 3.55 21.83
C LEU A 251 18.81 2.48 22.81
N SER A 252 19.85 1.74 22.42
CA SER A 252 20.52 0.76 23.27
C SER A 252 21.95 0.52 22.77
N ASP A 253 22.92 0.40 23.69
CA ASP A 253 24.36 0.24 23.42
C ASP A 253 24.90 -1.17 23.75
N LYS A 254 24.03 -2.12 24.07
CA LYS A 254 24.39 -3.51 24.45
C LYS A 254 23.52 -4.49 23.67
N GLN A 255 23.67 -4.48 22.34
CA GLN A 255 22.84 -5.30 21.45
C GLN A 255 23.72 -6.16 20.52
N PRO A 256 24.29 -7.27 21.03
CA PRO A 256 25.20 -8.13 20.26
C PRO A 256 24.61 -8.56 18.93
N GLY A 257 25.30 -8.19 17.84
CA GLY A 257 24.88 -8.51 16.48
C GLY A 257 23.70 -7.70 15.94
N ALA A 258 23.42 -6.52 16.49
CA ALA A 258 22.41 -5.59 15.97
C ALA A 258 22.53 -5.42 14.44
N SER A 259 21.42 -5.49 13.73
CA SER A 259 21.45 -5.56 12.27
C SER A 259 20.40 -4.69 11.60
N ASN A 260 19.14 -4.80 11.93
CA ASN A 260 18.06 -4.10 11.24
C ASN A 260 17.21 -3.30 12.22
N ILE A 261 16.69 -2.16 11.75
CA ILE A 261 15.82 -1.28 12.54
C ILE A 261 14.87 -0.55 11.59
N LEU A 262 13.57 -0.69 11.83
CA LEU A 262 12.50 -0.13 11.01
C LEU A 262 11.51 0.65 11.88
N PRO A 263 11.16 1.91 11.54
CA PRO A 263 10.16 2.68 12.27
C PRO A 263 8.72 2.30 11.89
N GLY A 264 7.81 2.32 12.84
CA GLY A 264 6.37 2.13 12.64
C GLY A 264 5.61 2.17 13.97
N ASP A 265 4.34 2.53 13.96
CA ASP A 265 3.45 2.44 15.13
C ASP A 265 3.00 0.97 15.27
N LEU A 266 3.55 0.26 16.27
CA LEU A 266 3.34 -1.18 16.42
C LEU A 266 2.17 -1.52 17.35
N ASP A 267 1.65 -0.58 18.12
CA ASP A 267 0.54 -0.85 19.04
C ASP A 267 -0.64 0.13 18.91
N GLY A 268 -0.66 0.92 17.84
CA GLY A 268 -1.77 1.80 17.50
C GLY A 268 -1.93 2.99 18.45
N ASP A 269 -0.88 3.35 19.21
CA ASP A 269 -0.94 4.45 20.18
C ASP A 269 -0.65 5.81 19.56
N GLY A 270 -0.30 5.84 18.27
CA GLY A 270 0.00 7.05 17.50
C GLY A 270 1.44 7.54 17.63
N LEU A 271 2.30 6.81 18.33
CA LEU A 271 3.74 7.08 18.44
C LEU A 271 4.51 6.16 17.49
N VAL A 272 5.59 6.65 16.93
CA VAL A 272 6.46 5.82 16.09
C VAL A 272 7.43 5.03 16.97
N ASP A 273 7.32 3.73 16.91
CA ASP A 273 8.19 2.73 17.52
C ASP A 273 9.33 2.33 16.58
N TYR A 274 10.17 1.39 17.03
CA TYR A 274 11.11 0.70 16.17
C TYR A 274 11.01 -0.81 16.32
N LEU A 275 10.79 -1.51 15.22
CA LEU A 275 11.06 -2.94 15.09
C LEU A 275 12.55 -3.14 14.78
N ALA A 276 13.22 -4.09 15.46
CA ALA A 276 14.64 -4.31 15.29
C ALA A 276 15.03 -5.79 15.34
N SER A 277 16.17 -6.14 14.74
CA SER A 277 16.69 -7.50 14.77
C SER A 277 18.20 -7.58 15.03
N ARG A 278 18.64 -8.70 15.60
CA ARG A 278 20.05 -9.03 15.85
C ARG A 278 20.54 -10.05 14.81
N GLY A 279 20.69 -9.60 13.57
CA GLY A 279 21.01 -10.47 12.41
C GLY A 279 22.40 -11.13 12.45
N HIS A 280 23.31 -10.68 13.30
CA HIS A 280 24.58 -11.35 13.62
C HIS A 280 24.60 -11.96 15.04
N GLY A 281 23.49 -11.87 15.74
CA GLY A 281 23.24 -12.42 17.08
C GLY A 281 21.99 -13.27 17.07
N LYS A 282 21.06 -12.95 17.97
CA LYS A 282 19.82 -13.70 18.20
C LYS A 282 18.69 -12.77 18.63
N GLY A 283 17.53 -12.95 18.02
CA GLY A 283 16.27 -12.34 18.43
C GLY A 283 15.80 -11.16 17.61
N VAL A 284 14.49 -10.95 17.65
CA VAL A 284 13.73 -9.79 17.17
C VAL A 284 13.17 -9.05 18.35
N LEU A 285 13.23 -7.73 18.36
CA LEU A 285 12.81 -6.87 19.44
C LEU A 285 12.08 -5.63 18.95
N TRP A 286 11.30 -5.06 19.82
CA TRP A 286 10.56 -3.83 19.66
C TRP A 286 11.08 -2.77 20.64
N PHE A 287 11.45 -1.60 20.18
CA PHE A 287 11.67 -0.42 20.99
C PHE A 287 10.37 0.38 21.04
N LYS A 288 9.56 0.14 22.08
CA LYS A 288 8.31 0.86 22.28
C LYS A 288 8.58 2.31 22.68
N ALA A 289 7.99 3.25 21.95
CA ALA A 289 7.98 4.66 22.30
C ALA A 289 7.08 4.89 23.52
N GLU A 290 7.55 5.69 24.49
CA GLU A 290 6.79 6.04 25.69
C GLU A 290 6.55 7.55 25.74
N ALA A 291 5.32 7.97 26.02
CA ALA A 291 4.89 9.37 26.02
C ALA A 291 5.50 10.24 27.13
N ASN A 292 6.56 9.80 27.80
CA ASN A 292 7.02 10.30 29.10
C ASN A 292 7.69 11.67 29.13
N SER A 293 7.82 12.40 28.00
CA SER A 293 8.48 13.69 28.13
C SER A 293 8.02 14.76 27.14
N ILE A 294 6.94 15.47 27.49
CA ILE A 294 6.74 16.83 26.96
C ILE A 294 7.57 17.79 27.82
N LYS A 295 8.87 17.92 27.55
CA LYS A 295 9.70 19.00 28.10
C LYS A 295 9.65 20.18 27.12
N GLY A 296 8.98 21.26 27.55
CA GLY A 296 8.95 22.52 26.80
C GLY A 296 8.16 22.49 25.49
N GLY A 297 7.09 21.65 25.40
CA GLY A 297 6.21 21.61 24.24
C GLY A 297 6.76 20.83 23.03
N LYS A 298 7.90 20.13 23.19
CA LYS A 298 8.46 19.23 22.16
C LYS A 298 8.41 17.79 22.65
N PHE A 299 7.86 16.91 21.82
CA PHE A 299 7.87 15.48 22.03
C PHE A 299 9.31 14.94 21.94
N SER A 300 9.74 14.17 22.93
CA SER A 300 11.00 13.44 22.92
C SER A 300 10.72 12.07 23.51
N PRO A 301 10.42 11.06 22.66
CA PRO A 301 10.05 9.75 23.15
C PRO A 301 11.22 9.08 23.87
N ASP A 302 10.97 8.43 24.98
CA ASP A 302 11.84 7.41 25.54
C ASP A 302 11.46 6.08 24.94
N PHE A 303 12.43 5.20 24.75
CA PHE A 303 12.21 3.90 24.09
C PHE A 303 12.52 2.76 25.07
N ARG A 304 11.57 1.84 25.23
CA ARG A 304 11.72 0.64 26.07
C ARG A 304 11.87 -0.59 25.19
N PRO A 305 12.97 -1.35 25.29
CA PRO A 305 13.12 -2.58 24.51
C PRO A 305 12.20 -3.70 25.05
N ILE A 306 11.53 -4.39 24.14
CA ILE A 306 10.67 -5.54 24.38
C ILE A 306 11.10 -6.65 23.43
N GLU A 307 11.37 -7.84 23.95
CA GLU A 307 11.70 -9.00 23.10
C GLU A 307 10.42 -9.55 22.47
N ILE A 308 10.37 -9.63 21.14
CA ILE A 308 9.29 -10.28 20.38
C ILE A 308 9.60 -11.78 20.27
N ASP A 309 10.78 -12.13 19.75
CA ASP A 309 11.25 -13.51 19.66
C ASP A 309 12.74 -13.60 20.04
N PRO A 310 13.07 -14.02 21.26
CA PRO A 310 14.46 -14.19 21.70
C PRO A 310 15.12 -15.45 21.13
N THR A 311 14.40 -16.26 20.35
CA THR A 311 14.85 -17.61 19.96
C THR A 311 15.38 -17.71 18.54
N ILE A 312 14.92 -16.85 17.62
CA ILE A 312 15.34 -16.89 16.23
C ILE A 312 16.83 -16.58 16.06
N GLU A 313 17.53 -17.44 15.35
CA GLU A 313 18.97 -17.34 15.12
C GLU A 313 19.27 -16.46 13.91
N ARG A 314 20.09 -15.42 14.12
CA ARG A 314 20.59 -14.52 13.09
C ARG A 314 19.51 -13.99 12.11
N PRO A 315 18.44 -13.34 12.60
CA PRO A 315 17.42 -12.70 11.78
C PRO A 315 18.02 -11.48 11.06
N HIS A 316 18.62 -11.73 9.88
CA HIS A 316 19.45 -10.72 9.20
C HIS A 316 18.63 -9.74 8.37
N SER A 317 17.63 -10.22 7.69
CA SER A 317 16.63 -9.42 6.98
C SER A 317 15.40 -9.17 7.86
N LEU A 318 14.73 -8.04 7.66
CA LEU A 318 13.53 -7.67 8.41
C LEU A 318 12.62 -6.85 7.50
N ALA A 319 11.34 -7.15 7.50
CA ALA A 319 10.30 -6.37 6.86
C ALA A 319 9.22 -6.00 7.88
N LEU A 320 8.58 -4.87 7.66
CA LEU A 320 7.47 -4.34 8.44
C LEU A 320 6.37 -3.92 7.46
N ALA A 321 5.23 -4.58 7.52
CA ALA A 321 4.07 -4.33 6.63
C ALA A 321 2.80 -4.93 7.24
N ASP A 322 1.64 -4.46 6.83
CA ASP A 322 0.34 -5.08 7.10
C ASP A 322 0.20 -6.32 6.17
N ILE A 323 0.70 -7.48 6.64
CA ILE A 323 0.81 -8.71 5.82
C ILE A 323 -0.55 -9.40 5.70
N ASP A 324 -1.37 -9.36 6.74
CA ASP A 324 -2.70 -10.02 6.76
C ASP A 324 -3.86 -9.05 6.47
N LYS A 325 -3.54 -7.80 6.15
CA LYS A 325 -4.52 -6.74 5.80
C LYS A 325 -5.52 -6.46 6.91
N ASP A 326 -5.04 -6.49 8.15
CA ASP A 326 -5.90 -6.17 9.29
C ASP A 326 -5.80 -4.71 9.77
N GLY A 327 -4.88 -3.98 9.20
CA GLY A 327 -4.64 -2.58 9.49
C GLY A 327 -3.49 -2.37 10.47
N ASP A 328 -2.93 -3.43 11.01
CA ASP A 328 -1.82 -3.40 11.95
C ASP A 328 -0.50 -3.75 11.25
N LEU A 329 0.63 -3.29 11.77
CA LEU A 329 1.93 -3.59 11.17
C LEU A 329 2.49 -4.90 11.70
N ASP A 330 2.67 -5.87 10.82
CA ASP A 330 3.30 -7.16 11.07
C ASP A 330 4.79 -7.12 10.77
N ALA A 331 5.51 -8.14 11.26
CA ALA A 331 6.92 -8.31 10.98
C ALA A 331 7.22 -9.60 10.23
N ALA A 332 8.15 -9.58 9.28
CA ALA A 332 8.70 -10.79 8.67
C ALA A 332 10.22 -10.80 8.71
N THR A 333 10.82 -11.96 8.94
CA THR A 333 12.27 -12.10 8.97
C THR A 333 12.71 -13.50 8.55
N CYS A 334 14.00 -13.63 8.28
CA CYS A 334 14.62 -14.89 7.95
C CYS A 334 16.01 -15.00 8.58
N GLY A 335 16.27 -16.12 9.22
CA GLY A 335 17.61 -16.44 9.75
C GLY A 335 18.62 -16.57 8.61
N SER A 336 19.85 -16.04 8.78
CA SER A 336 20.84 -16.01 7.68
C SER A 336 21.59 -17.34 7.46
N LEU A 337 21.45 -18.34 8.33
CA LEU A 337 22.12 -19.63 8.21
C LEU A 337 21.43 -20.54 7.19
N VAL A 338 22.14 -21.56 6.66
CA VAL A 338 21.57 -22.54 5.70
C VAL A 338 20.31 -23.23 6.25
N ASN A 339 20.27 -23.51 7.54
CA ASN A 339 19.12 -24.06 8.23
C ASN A 339 18.21 -23.00 8.85
N GLY A 340 18.34 -21.73 8.41
CA GLY A 340 17.52 -20.62 8.88
C GLY A 340 16.03 -20.89 8.68
N GLU A 341 15.24 -20.26 9.51
CA GLU A 341 13.78 -20.27 9.40
C GLU A 341 13.30 -18.94 8.82
N ALA A 342 12.40 -19.02 7.84
CA ALA A 342 11.61 -17.89 7.39
C ALA A 342 10.34 -17.84 8.24
N VAL A 343 10.06 -16.70 8.85
CA VAL A 343 8.96 -16.51 9.78
C VAL A 343 8.28 -15.16 9.56
N TRP A 344 7.00 -15.09 9.89
CA TRP A 344 6.32 -13.81 10.09
C TRP A 344 5.69 -13.78 11.48
N TYR A 345 5.47 -12.60 11.99
CA TYR A 345 4.89 -12.34 13.30
C TYR A 345 3.65 -11.50 13.08
N GLU A 346 2.48 -12.14 13.22
CA GLU A 346 1.17 -11.48 13.21
C GLU A 346 1.05 -10.62 14.46
N ASN A 347 0.79 -9.34 14.29
CA ASN A 347 0.55 -8.39 15.36
C ASN A 347 -0.96 -8.24 15.59
N ASP A 348 -1.39 -8.01 16.83
CA ASP A 348 -2.80 -7.77 17.18
C ASP A 348 -3.16 -6.27 17.26
N GLY A 349 -2.29 -5.39 16.76
CA GLY A 349 -2.42 -3.94 16.83
C GLY A 349 -2.27 -3.35 18.23
N LYS A 350 -1.82 -4.17 19.19
CA LYS A 350 -1.54 -3.76 20.58
C LYS A 350 -0.16 -4.20 21.03
N GLY A 351 0.65 -4.67 20.06
CA GLY A 351 2.00 -5.12 20.28
C GLY A 351 2.13 -6.56 20.82
N ALA A 352 1.10 -7.40 20.71
CA ALA A 352 1.21 -8.82 20.95
C ALA A 352 1.44 -9.57 19.64
N PHE A 353 2.60 -10.17 19.49
CA PHE A 353 3.03 -10.85 18.27
C PHE A 353 2.87 -12.37 18.36
N THR A 354 2.22 -12.96 17.34
CA THR A 354 2.10 -14.42 17.16
C THR A 354 3.06 -14.87 16.06
N ARG A 355 3.96 -15.81 16.41
CA ARG A 355 4.96 -16.31 15.46
C ARG A 355 4.40 -17.39 14.56
N HIS A 356 4.54 -17.21 13.23
CA HIS A 356 4.19 -18.17 12.20
C HIS A 356 5.41 -18.60 11.40
N LEU A 357 5.56 -19.91 11.19
CA LEU A 357 6.65 -20.47 10.39
C LEU A 357 6.23 -20.52 8.93
N LEU A 358 6.95 -19.82 8.05
CA LEU A 358 6.79 -19.89 6.59
C LEU A 358 7.54 -21.09 6.01
N GLY A 359 8.77 -21.29 6.44
CA GLY A 359 9.59 -22.39 5.96
C GLY A 359 10.88 -22.59 6.74
N LYS A 360 11.41 -23.82 6.65
CA LYS A 360 12.70 -24.20 7.24
C LYS A 360 13.77 -24.32 6.15
N SER A 361 15.03 -24.30 6.58
CA SER A 361 16.19 -24.43 5.70
C SER A 361 16.17 -23.39 4.57
N GLN A 362 15.86 -22.15 4.94
CA GLN A 362 15.86 -21.00 4.04
C GLN A 362 16.63 -19.87 4.71
N GLY A 363 17.94 -19.78 4.42
CA GLY A 363 18.77 -18.67 4.91
C GLY A 363 18.63 -17.45 4.01
N SER A 364 18.59 -16.25 4.57
CA SER A 364 18.41 -15.00 3.82
C SER A 364 19.37 -13.90 4.24
N TYR A 365 19.75 -13.05 3.28
CA TYR A 365 20.35 -11.74 3.52
C TYR A 365 19.41 -10.59 3.15
N ASP A 366 18.47 -10.82 2.25
CA ASP A 366 17.44 -9.83 1.90
C ASP A 366 16.07 -10.52 1.81
N LEU A 367 15.07 -9.88 2.40
CA LEU A 367 13.68 -10.29 2.42
C LEU A 367 12.83 -9.05 2.17
N ARG A 368 11.84 -9.17 1.30
CA ARG A 368 10.89 -8.10 0.96
C ARG A 368 9.46 -8.61 1.02
N THR A 369 8.54 -7.71 1.37
CA THR A 369 7.11 -7.91 1.20
C THR A 369 6.69 -7.27 -0.12
N VAL A 370 6.05 -8.02 -1.00
CA VAL A 370 5.61 -7.59 -2.33
C VAL A 370 4.49 -8.50 -2.82
N ASP A 371 3.50 -7.96 -3.49
CA ASP A 371 2.47 -8.73 -4.18
C ASP A 371 3.08 -9.34 -5.46
N MET A 372 3.43 -10.64 -5.39
CA MET A 372 4.16 -11.35 -6.46
C MET A 372 3.25 -11.92 -7.56
N ASP A 373 1.99 -12.22 -7.25
CA ASP A 373 1.06 -12.85 -8.19
C ASP A 373 -0.12 -11.97 -8.60
N GLY A 374 -0.18 -10.74 -8.09
CA GLY A 374 -1.14 -9.73 -8.47
C GLY A 374 -2.53 -9.94 -7.86
N ASP A 375 -2.60 -10.61 -6.70
CA ASP A 375 -3.86 -10.87 -6.00
C ASP A 375 -4.17 -9.83 -4.91
N ASP A 376 -3.37 -8.75 -4.87
CA ASP A 376 -3.43 -7.59 -3.97
C ASP A 376 -3.00 -7.92 -2.52
N ASP A 377 -2.42 -9.10 -2.20
CA ASP A 377 -1.81 -9.35 -0.89
C ASP A 377 -0.27 -9.28 -0.92
N LEU A 378 0.34 -9.27 0.25
CA LEU A 378 1.79 -9.18 0.36
C LEU A 378 2.40 -10.56 0.58
N ASP A 379 3.14 -11.02 -0.41
CA ASP A 379 3.97 -12.20 -0.36
C ASP A 379 5.35 -11.90 0.24
N ILE A 380 6.12 -12.94 0.52
CA ILE A 380 7.48 -12.81 1.05
C ILE A 380 8.50 -13.27 0.02
N LEU A 381 9.20 -12.32 -0.60
CA LEU A 381 10.31 -12.56 -1.55
C LEU A 381 11.63 -12.67 -0.79
N ILE A 382 12.45 -13.69 -1.09
CA ILE A 382 13.69 -13.99 -0.35
C ILE A 382 14.89 -14.24 -1.28
N ALA A 383 15.98 -13.51 -1.06
CA ALA A 383 17.31 -13.83 -1.55
C ALA A 383 18.01 -14.81 -0.62
N GLY A 384 18.05 -16.07 -0.98
CA GLY A 384 18.61 -17.17 -0.19
C GLY A 384 20.13 -17.20 -0.22
N HIS A 385 20.81 -16.39 0.61
CA HIS A 385 22.25 -16.18 0.60
C HIS A 385 23.07 -17.47 0.65
N HIS A 386 22.87 -18.29 1.69
CA HIS A 386 23.60 -19.55 1.85
C HIS A 386 22.92 -20.74 1.14
N ASN A 387 21.64 -20.63 0.82
CA ASN A 387 20.88 -21.65 0.08
C ASN A 387 21.05 -21.51 -1.43
N ALA A 388 21.71 -20.44 -1.90
CA ALA A 388 21.96 -20.16 -3.30
C ALA A 388 20.69 -20.20 -4.18
N ASN A 389 19.59 -19.68 -3.64
CA ASN A 389 18.29 -19.65 -4.33
C ASN A 389 17.61 -18.29 -4.26
N LEU A 390 16.64 -18.11 -5.12
CA LEU A 390 15.70 -17.00 -5.15
C LEU A 390 14.30 -17.63 -5.08
N VAL A 391 13.56 -17.28 -4.04
CA VAL A 391 12.25 -17.88 -3.76
C VAL A 391 11.27 -16.83 -3.28
N TRP A 392 9.98 -17.14 -3.37
CA TRP A 392 8.95 -16.39 -2.69
C TRP A 392 7.95 -17.33 -2.02
N TYR A 393 7.29 -16.85 -1.00
CA TYR A 393 6.23 -17.55 -0.28
C TYR A 393 4.93 -16.82 -0.57
N GLU A 394 4.01 -17.54 -1.25
CA GLU A 394 2.65 -17.08 -1.56
C GLU A 394 1.85 -16.97 -0.27
N ASN A 395 1.29 -15.79 -0.04
CA ASN A 395 0.46 -15.51 1.12
C ASN A 395 -0.90 -16.21 0.95
N PRO A 396 -1.29 -17.11 1.85
CA PRO A 396 -2.59 -17.78 1.75
C PRO A 396 -3.75 -16.92 2.25
N LEU A 397 -3.48 -15.77 2.86
CA LEU A 397 -4.46 -15.00 3.65
C LEU A 397 -5.48 -14.26 2.77
N ALA A 398 -5.12 -13.86 1.55
CA ALA A 398 -6.08 -13.30 0.60
C ALA A 398 -7.19 -14.29 0.21
N LYS A 399 -6.93 -15.60 0.36
CA LYS A 399 -7.94 -16.65 0.13
C LYS A 399 -8.99 -16.73 1.25
N PHE A 400 -8.73 -16.08 2.37
CA PHE A 400 -9.62 -16.08 3.55
C PHE A 400 -9.84 -14.66 4.07
N PRO A 401 -10.64 -13.84 3.35
CA PRO A 401 -10.95 -12.49 3.80
C PRO A 401 -11.58 -12.51 5.20
N LYS A 402 -11.21 -11.55 6.05
CA LYS A 402 -11.82 -11.41 7.38
C LYS A 402 -13.35 -11.41 7.30
N PRO A 403 -14.02 -12.03 8.27
CA PRO A 403 -15.48 -11.94 8.34
C PRO A 403 -15.93 -10.48 8.44
N PHE A 404 -16.96 -10.11 7.68
CA PHE A 404 -17.52 -8.76 7.79
C PHE A 404 -18.00 -8.46 9.21
N PRO A 405 -17.80 -7.22 9.70
CA PRO A 405 -18.08 -6.87 11.08
C PRO A 405 -19.58 -6.82 11.37
N GLY A 406 -19.92 -6.76 12.66
CA GLY A 406 -21.24 -6.46 13.15
C GLY A 406 -22.18 -7.66 13.26
N LYS A 407 -23.48 -7.35 13.32
CA LYS A 407 -24.52 -8.36 13.52
C LYS A 407 -24.85 -9.06 12.21
N GLN A 408 -24.80 -10.39 12.24
CA GLN A 408 -25.25 -11.21 11.11
C GLN A 408 -26.78 -11.28 11.07
N SER A 409 -27.33 -11.19 9.86
CA SER A 409 -28.76 -11.27 9.53
C SER A 409 -28.92 -11.83 8.12
N SER A 410 -30.11 -11.78 7.58
CA SER A 410 -30.41 -12.22 6.20
C SER A 410 -31.16 -11.13 5.45
N TRP A 411 -30.83 -10.94 4.18
CA TRP A 411 -31.56 -10.08 3.27
C TRP A 411 -31.88 -10.80 1.96
N LYS A 412 -33.15 -11.00 1.68
CA LYS A 412 -33.65 -11.67 0.46
C LYS A 412 -33.01 -13.07 0.20
N GLY A 413 -32.68 -13.80 1.27
CA GLY A 413 -32.06 -15.13 1.18
C GLY A 413 -30.54 -15.16 1.12
N PHE A 414 -29.88 -13.98 1.22
CA PHE A 414 -28.43 -13.84 1.29
C PHE A 414 -27.98 -13.46 2.71
N ALA A 415 -26.81 -13.89 3.11
CA ALA A 415 -26.21 -13.49 4.38
C ALA A 415 -25.91 -11.97 4.35
N MET A 416 -26.25 -11.27 5.42
CA MET A 416 -26.03 -9.83 5.56
C MET A 416 -25.38 -9.52 6.90
N ASN A 417 -24.39 -8.66 6.89
CA ASN A 417 -23.79 -8.06 8.08
C ASN A 417 -24.25 -6.60 8.21
N GLU A 418 -24.65 -6.21 9.43
CA GLU A 418 -25.06 -4.84 9.78
C GLU A 418 -24.17 -4.31 10.90
N PHE A 419 -23.53 -3.16 10.66
CA PHE A 419 -22.60 -2.55 11.60
C PHE A 419 -22.64 -1.03 11.52
N LYS A 420 -21.86 -0.37 12.39
CA LYS A 420 -21.65 1.08 12.33
C LYS A 420 -20.20 1.39 12.02
N LEU A 421 -19.97 2.32 11.11
CA LEU A 421 -18.69 2.96 10.91
C LEU A 421 -18.83 4.42 11.41
N GLY A 422 -18.18 4.72 12.53
CA GLY A 422 -18.51 5.91 13.32
C GLY A 422 -19.99 5.89 13.76
N ASN A 423 -20.73 6.94 13.42
CA ASN A 423 -22.16 7.05 13.74
C ASN A 423 -23.10 6.63 12.60
N ARG A 424 -22.58 6.05 11.51
CA ARG A 424 -23.33 5.70 10.30
C ARG A 424 -23.59 4.20 10.20
N ASN A 425 -24.81 3.84 9.82
CA ASN A 425 -25.18 2.45 9.59
C ASN A 425 -24.60 1.97 8.25
N CYS A 426 -23.98 0.80 8.28
CA CYS A 426 -23.42 0.13 7.14
C CYS A 426 -23.98 -1.29 7.00
N ARG A 427 -24.02 -1.79 5.76
CA ARG A 427 -24.48 -3.13 5.42
C ARG A 427 -23.60 -3.73 4.35
N VAL A 428 -23.34 -5.03 4.49
CA VAL A 428 -22.72 -5.86 3.45
C VAL A 428 -23.55 -7.11 3.28
N VAL A 429 -24.04 -7.36 2.06
CA VAL A 429 -24.72 -8.59 1.69
C VAL A 429 -23.76 -9.43 0.88
N GLN A 430 -23.60 -10.68 1.31
CA GLN A 430 -22.65 -11.62 0.73
C GLN A 430 -23.35 -12.53 -0.28
N PRO A 431 -22.74 -12.78 -1.46
CA PRO A 431 -23.24 -13.81 -2.37
C PRO A 431 -23.06 -15.20 -1.75
N LYS A 432 -23.83 -16.19 -2.20
CA LYS A 432 -23.67 -17.59 -1.77
C LYS A 432 -22.25 -18.13 -2.07
N LYS A 433 -21.68 -17.69 -3.18
CA LYS A 433 -20.29 -17.94 -3.58
C LYS A 433 -19.75 -16.68 -4.25
N ALA A 434 -18.68 -16.12 -3.70
CA ALA A 434 -18.05 -14.94 -4.26
C ALA A 434 -17.42 -15.24 -5.63
N ALA A 435 -17.58 -14.34 -6.59
CA ALA A 435 -16.88 -14.39 -7.87
C ALA A 435 -15.39 -14.07 -7.66
N PRO A 436 -14.49 -14.58 -8.54
CA PRO A 436 -13.05 -14.26 -8.50
C PRO A 436 -12.80 -12.75 -8.45
N GLY A 437 -11.83 -12.33 -7.63
CA GLY A 437 -11.52 -10.93 -7.38
C GLY A 437 -12.56 -10.18 -6.53
N ARG A 438 -13.54 -10.90 -5.95
CA ARG A 438 -14.53 -10.38 -4.98
C ARG A 438 -15.20 -9.06 -5.40
N PRO A 439 -15.78 -8.98 -6.62
CA PRO A 439 -16.43 -7.76 -7.11
C PRO A 439 -17.58 -7.34 -6.22
N TRP A 440 -17.87 -6.05 -6.23
CA TRP A 440 -18.94 -5.49 -5.44
C TRP A 440 -19.61 -4.29 -6.10
N ILE A 441 -20.88 -4.09 -5.74
CA ILE A 441 -21.67 -2.91 -6.08
C ILE A 441 -22.00 -2.13 -4.81
N TRP A 442 -21.84 -0.81 -4.86
CA TRP A 442 -22.10 0.08 -3.73
C TRP A 442 -23.32 0.94 -3.98
N ARG A 443 -24.37 0.58 -3.28
CA ARG A 443 -25.65 1.25 -3.37
C ARG A 443 -25.71 2.51 -2.52
N ALA A 444 -26.04 3.65 -3.13
CA ALA A 444 -26.26 4.92 -2.46
C ALA A 444 -27.74 5.17 -2.22
N ARG A 445 -28.15 5.33 -0.98
CA ARG A 445 -29.56 5.60 -0.58
C ARG A 445 -30.56 4.48 -0.90
N PHE A 446 -31.78 4.64 -0.40
CA PHE A 446 -32.95 3.82 -0.71
C PHE A 446 -32.70 2.32 -0.62
N TRP A 447 -32.14 1.87 0.52
CA TRP A 447 -31.86 0.47 0.75
C TRP A 447 -33.08 -0.42 0.47
N GLY A 448 -32.90 -1.42 -0.38
CA GLY A 448 -33.94 -2.41 -0.72
C GLY A 448 -35.05 -1.92 -1.64
N HIS A 449 -35.00 -0.68 -2.14
CA HIS A 449 -35.95 -0.18 -3.14
C HIS A 449 -35.53 -0.61 -4.54
N GLU A 450 -36.44 -1.21 -5.31
CA GLU A 450 -36.20 -1.74 -6.67
C GLU A 450 -34.89 -2.58 -6.77
N PRO A 451 -34.79 -3.70 -6.02
CA PRO A 451 -33.52 -4.41 -5.80
C PRO A 451 -33.20 -5.43 -6.89
N GLN A 452 -33.80 -5.38 -8.05
CA GLN A 452 -33.66 -6.40 -9.11
C GLN A 452 -32.21 -6.54 -9.58
N THR A 453 -31.52 -5.41 -9.78
CA THR A 453 -30.11 -5.38 -10.16
C THR A 453 -29.21 -5.94 -9.05
N ASP A 454 -29.46 -5.52 -7.80
CA ASP A 454 -28.72 -6.01 -6.63
C ASP A 454 -28.80 -7.54 -6.51
N LEU A 455 -30.03 -8.08 -6.62
CA LEU A 455 -30.28 -9.53 -6.50
C LEU A 455 -29.62 -10.30 -7.64
N ALA A 456 -29.71 -9.79 -8.87
CA ALA A 456 -29.09 -10.43 -10.02
C ALA A 456 -27.56 -10.45 -9.93
N LEU A 457 -26.93 -9.41 -9.38
CA LEU A 457 -25.49 -9.36 -9.16
C LEU A 457 -25.05 -10.27 -8.01
N LEU A 458 -25.82 -10.34 -6.90
CA LEU A 458 -25.59 -11.29 -5.80
C LEU A 458 -25.61 -12.75 -6.28
N GLU A 459 -26.56 -13.13 -7.14
CA GLU A 459 -26.59 -14.48 -7.73
C GLU A 459 -25.40 -14.75 -8.66
N LYS A 460 -24.76 -13.71 -9.20
CA LYS A 460 -23.55 -13.80 -10.01
C LYS A 460 -22.25 -13.70 -9.19
N GLY A 461 -22.33 -13.75 -7.86
CA GLY A 461 -21.18 -13.76 -6.97
C GLY A 461 -20.65 -12.39 -6.56
N TRP A 462 -21.37 -11.30 -6.83
CA TRP A 462 -21.01 -9.95 -6.41
C TRP A 462 -21.49 -9.67 -4.99
N HIS A 463 -20.71 -8.87 -4.24
CA HIS A 463 -21.16 -8.35 -2.95
C HIS A 463 -22.00 -7.09 -3.17
N LEU A 464 -23.00 -6.88 -2.33
CA LEU A 464 -23.78 -5.64 -2.29
C LEU A 464 -23.46 -4.90 -1.00
N THR A 465 -23.12 -3.61 -1.10
CA THR A 465 -22.78 -2.81 0.08
C THR A 465 -23.63 -1.54 0.18
N TYR A 466 -23.72 -1.01 1.40
CA TYR A 466 -24.39 0.23 1.71
C TYR A 466 -23.72 0.93 2.90
N SER A 467 -23.50 2.24 2.78
CA SER A 467 -23.10 3.11 3.89
C SER A 467 -23.98 4.35 3.91
N ASP A 468 -24.67 4.60 5.03
CA ASP A 468 -25.66 5.68 5.12
C ASP A 468 -25.02 7.07 5.16
N VAL A 469 -25.26 7.83 4.12
CA VAL A 469 -24.90 9.27 4.02
C VAL A 469 -26.11 10.11 3.60
N GLY A 470 -27.31 9.62 3.89
CA GLY A 470 -28.56 10.09 3.32
C GLY A 470 -28.85 11.56 3.43
N ASN A 471 -28.57 12.18 4.55
CA ASN A 471 -28.85 13.59 4.79
C ASN A 471 -27.66 14.52 4.55
N LEU A 472 -26.59 13.99 3.92
CA LEU A 472 -25.39 14.74 3.59
C LEU A 472 -25.34 15.19 2.12
N PHE A 473 -26.31 14.78 1.28
CA PHE A 473 -26.48 15.23 -0.12
C PHE A 473 -25.22 15.17 -0.99
N GLY A 474 -24.28 14.26 -0.70
CA GLY A 474 -23.00 14.18 -1.41
C GLY A 474 -21.99 15.28 -1.08
N ALA A 475 -22.21 16.04 -0.01
CA ALA A 475 -21.28 17.05 0.49
C ALA A 475 -19.92 16.44 0.90
N PRO A 476 -18.86 17.24 1.07
CA PRO A 476 -17.52 16.74 1.40
C PRO A 476 -17.46 15.77 2.58
N GLN A 477 -18.31 15.96 3.59
CA GLN A 477 -18.42 15.02 4.72
C GLN A 477 -18.93 13.65 4.28
N ALA A 478 -19.88 13.57 3.34
CA ALA A 478 -20.35 12.29 2.79
C ALA A 478 -19.25 11.56 2.02
N VAL A 479 -18.46 12.32 1.24
CA VAL A 479 -17.33 11.78 0.48
C VAL A 479 -16.29 11.18 1.42
N ARG A 480 -15.86 11.89 2.47
CA ARG A 480 -14.94 11.35 3.47
C ARG A 480 -15.47 10.09 4.15
N GLN A 481 -16.75 10.05 4.52
CA GLN A 481 -17.36 8.86 5.12
C GLN A 481 -17.32 7.66 4.17
N TRP A 482 -17.51 7.88 2.88
CA TRP A 482 -17.42 6.86 1.85
C TRP A 482 -15.97 6.42 1.60
N GLU A 483 -14.99 7.33 1.68
CA GLU A 483 -13.57 6.97 1.62
C GLU A 483 -13.20 5.97 2.71
N ASN A 484 -13.56 6.26 3.97
CA ASN A 484 -13.31 5.36 5.09
C ASN A 484 -14.03 3.99 4.93
N PHE A 485 -15.25 4.00 4.38
CA PHE A 485 -15.96 2.73 4.12
C PHE A 485 -15.32 1.92 2.99
N HIS A 486 -14.90 2.57 1.91
CA HIS A 486 -14.17 1.91 0.82
C HIS A 486 -12.88 1.26 1.34
N GLU A 487 -12.11 1.99 2.11
CA GLU A 487 -10.87 1.52 2.70
C GLU A 487 -11.11 0.30 3.62
N LEU A 488 -12.12 0.35 4.49
CA LEU A 488 -12.52 -0.79 5.30
C LEU A 488 -12.87 -2.03 4.46
N MET A 489 -13.64 -1.85 3.38
CA MET A 489 -14.08 -2.98 2.53
C MET A 489 -12.93 -3.60 1.74
N THR A 490 -12.02 -2.78 1.24
CA THR A 490 -10.91 -3.25 0.39
C THR A 490 -9.74 -3.76 1.23
N LYS A 491 -9.32 -3.05 2.26
CA LYS A 491 -8.16 -3.44 3.08
C LYS A 491 -8.48 -4.59 4.05
N ASN A 492 -9.62 -4.54 4.76
CA ASN A 492 -9.91 -5.53 5.81
C ASN A 492 -10.77 -6.70 5.34
N HIS A 493 -11.50 -6.55 4.25
CA HIS A 493 -12.42 -7.59 3.79
C HIS A 493 -12.16 -8.05 2.35
N SER A 494 -11.03 -7.64 1.76
CA SER A 494 -10.55 -8.08 0.44
C SER A 494 -11.61 -7.95 -0.67
N LEU A 495 -12.45 -6.92 -0.64
CA LEU A 495 -13.28 -6.59 -1.79
C LEU A 495 -12.42 -5.88 -2.85
N ALA A 496 -12.79 -6.04 -4.12
CA ALA A 496 -12.06 -5.44 -5.23
C ALA A 496 -11.79 -3.94 -5.02
N ASN A 497 -10.60 -3.46 -5.33
CA ASN A 497 -10.25 -2.04 -5.19
C ASN A 497 -11.16 -1.12 -6.03
N GLN A 498 -11.60 -1.58 -7.21
CA GLN A 498 -12.60 -0.87 -8.02
C GLN A 498 -14.00 -1.36 -7.73
N VAL A 499 -14.93 -0.41 -7.54
CA VAL A 499 -16.33 -0.66 -7.18
C VAL A 499 -17.30 -0.13 -8.24
N ALA A 500 -18.36 -0.91 -8.53
CA ALA A 500 -19.50 -0.41 -9.28
C ALA A 500 -20.38 0.46 -8.37
N LEU A 501 -20.69 1.68 -8.79
CA LEU A 501 -21.52 2.60 -8.03
C LEU A 501 -22.96 2.58 -8.52
N GLU A 502 -23.93 2.48 -7.61
CA GLU A 502 -25.35 2.57 -7.89
C GLU A 502 -25.99 3.73 -7.13
N GLY A 503 -26.70 4.59 -7.84
CA GLY A 503 -27.37 5.72 -7.23
C GLY A 503 -28.70 6.08 -7.87
N MET A 504 -29.78 5.97 -7.09
CA MET A 504 -31.12 6.40 -7.50
C MET A 504 -31.42 7.80 -6.98
N SER A 505 -32.10 8.64 -7.79
CA SER A 505 -32.56 9.97 -7.41
C SER A 505 -31.44 10.79 -6.76
N ARG A 506 -31.59 11.30 -5.54
CA ARG A 506 -30.56 12.05 -4.82
C ARG A 506 -29.30 11.23 -4.47
N GLY A 507 -29.32 9.92 -4.69
CA GLY A 507 -28.11 9.09 -4.66
C GLY A 507 -27.10 9.46 -5.72
N GLY A 508 -27.53 10.08 -6.83
CA GLY A 508 -26.65 10.62 -7.85
C GLY A 508 -25.61 11.61 -7.33
N LEU A 509 -25.96 12.43 -6.32
CA LEU A 509 -25.03 13.42 -5.76
C LEU A 509 -23.79 12.76 -5.14
N ILE A 510 -23.94 11.71 -4.34
CA ILE A 510 -22.81 11.09 -3.65
C ILE A 510 -21.98 10.21 -4.59
N ILE A 511 -22.61 9.38 -5.45
CA ILE A 511 -21.85 8.49 -6.32
C ILE A 511 -20.92 9.27 -7.26
N TYR A 512 -21.38 10.38 -7.83
CA TYR A 512 -20.56 11.21 -8.70
C TYR A 512 -19.52 12.03 -7.95
N ASN A 513 -19.86 12.63 -6.79
CA ASN A 513 -18.90 13.42 -6.01
C ASN A 513 -17.77 12.56 -5.44
N TRP A 514 -18.07 11.31 -5.04
CA TRP A 514 -17.06 10.36 -4.64
C TRP A 514 -16.22 9.87 -5.82
N ALA A 515 -16.87 9.46 -6.93
CA ALA A 515 -16.19 8.96 -8.11
C ALA A 515 -15.23 9.99 -8.73
N LYS A 516 -15.61 11.27 -8.80
CA LYS A 516 -14.74 12.35 -9.30
C LYS A 516 -13.46 12.50 -8.47
N LYS A 517 -13.52 12.24 -7.17
CA LYS A 517 -12.37 12.29 -6.28
C LYS A 517 -11.55 10.99 -6.33
N ASN A 518 -12.17 9.88 -6.68
CA ASN A 518 -11.58 8.53 -6.70
C ASN A 518 -11.83 7.82 -8.05
N PRO A 519 -11.41 8.40 -9.18
CA PRO A 519 -11.70 7.83 -10.49
C PRO A 519 -10.99 6.48 -10.71
N GLU A 520 -9.83 6.24 -10.11
CA GLU A 520 -9.08 4.98 -10.15
C GLU A 520 -9.77 3.85 -9.36
N LYS A 521 -10.59 4.21 -8.35
CA LYS A 521 -11.35 3.26 -7.52
C LYS A 521 -12.77 3.01 -8.06
N THR A 522 -13.14 3.68 -9.15
CA THR A 522 -14.48 3.57 -9.75
C THR A 522 -14.44 2.65 -10.97
N LEU A 523 -15.15 1.53 -10.89
CA LEU A 523 -15.29 0.58 -12.00
C LEU A 523 -16.24 1.11 -13.08
N CYS A 524 -17.46 1.44 -12.67
CA CYS A 524 -18.51 2.02 -13.51
C CYS A 524 -19.57 2.72 -12.63
N ILE A 525 -20.43 3.52 -13.25
CA ILE A 525 -21.52 4.20 -12.56
C ILE A 525 -22.85 3.82 -13.22
N TYR A 526 -23.76 3.21 -12.44
CA TYR A 526 -25.17 3.08 -12.75
C TYR A 526 -25.97 4.13 -11.97
N ALA A 527 -26.65 5.02 -12.66
CA ALA A 527 -27.45 6.09 -12.08
C ALA A 527 -28.89 6.05 -12.59
N ASP A 528 -29.86 6.06 -11.66
CA ASP A 528 -31.29 5.99 -12.00
C ASP A 528 -31.99 7.28 -11.62
N ALA A 529 -32.54 7.98 -12.61
CA ALA A 529 -33.16 9.29 -12.46
C ALA A 529 -32.34 10.23 -11.54
N PRO A 530 -31.00 10.36 -11.75
CA PRO A 530 -30.08 10.91 -10.77
C PRO A 530 -30.23 12.42 -10.62
N VAL A 531 -30.20 12.90 -9.38
CA VAL A 531 -29.94 14.32 -9.08
C VAL A 531 -28.46 14.59 -9.28
N LEU A 532 -28.14 15.45 -10.23
CA LEU A 532 -26.78 15.86 -10.58
C LEU A 532 -26.50 17.33 -10.30
N ASP A 533 -27.57 18.12 -10.18
CA ASP A 533 -27.53 19.51 -9.71
C ASP A 533 -28.52 19.70 -8.55
N PHE A 534 -28.02 20.02 -7.37
CA PHE A 534 -28.89 20.26 -6.21
C PHE A 534 -29.78 21.51 -6.39
N LYS A 535 -29.46 22.39 -7.35
CA LYS A 535 -30.27 23.56 -7.70
C LYS A 535 -31.55 23.15 -8.42
N SER A 536 -31.45 22.11 -9.29
CA SER A 536 -32.63 21.47 -9.88
C SER A 536 -33.47 20.79 -8.80
N TRP A 537 -32.88 19.85 -8.06
CA TRP A 537 -33.51 19.23 -6.92
C TRP A 537 -32.49 19.07 -5.77
N PRO A 538 -32.76 19.48 -4.54
CA PRO A 538 -34.05 19.96 -4.00
C PRO A 538 -34.32 21.46 -4.19
N GLY A 539 -33.45 22.20 -4.88
CA GLY A 539 -33.50 23.67 -4.97
C GLY A 539 -34.74 24.23 -5.68
N GLY A 540 -35.29 23.51 -6.68
CA GLY A 540 -36.41 23.99 -7.50
C GLY A 540 -36.11 25.31 -8.21
N LYS A 541 -34.84 25.50 -8.62
CA LYS A 541 -34.38 26.72 -9.30
C LYS A 541 -34.46 26.61 -10.83
N GLY A 542 -35.05 25.52 -11.32
CA GLY A 542 -35.25 25.24 -12.77
C GLY A 542 -36.69 24.83 -13.05
N ILE A 543 -36.87 23.78 -13.89
CA ILE A 543 -38.17 23.26 -14.32
C ILE A 543 -38.89 22.51 -13.18
N GLY A 544 -38.13 21.74 -12.39
CA GLY A 544 -38.67 20.93 -11.29
C GLY A 544 -39.14 21.77 -10.10
N LYS A 545 -40.15 21.29 -9.39
CA LYS A 545 -40.74 22.04 -8.26
C LYS A 545 -39.84 22.12 -7.02
N GLY A 546 -38.85 21.25 -6.90
CA GLY A 546 -37.98 21.16 -5.75
C GLY A 546 -38.68 20.79 -4.43
N SER A 547 -37.95 21.02 -3.32
CA SER A 547 -38.45 20.75 -1.96
C SER A 547 -37.79 21.72 -0.96
N GLN A 548 -38.47 22.77 -0.56
CA GLN A 548 -37.91 23.85 0.23
C GLN A 548 -37.31 23.38 1.59
N GLY A 549 -37.99 22.46 2.28
CA GLY A 549 -37.47 21.90 3.54
C GLY A 549 -36.22 21.02 3.33
N THR A 550 -36.14 20.33 2.21
CA THR A 550 -34.96 19.54 1.82
C THR A 550 -33.83 20.42 1.32
N TRP A 551 -34.17 21.53 0.63
CA TRP A 551 -33.20 22.53 0.17
C TRP A 551 -32.40 23.13 1.32
N ARG A 552 -33.07 23.56 2.38
CA ARG A 552 -32.39 24.10 3.58
C ARG A 552 -31.39 23.07 4.16
N LYS A 553 -31.80 21.82 4.31
CA LYS A 553 -30.92 20.73 4.79
C LYS A 553 -29.73 20.47 3.84
N CYS A 554 -29.95 20.64 2.55
CA CYS A 554 -28.88 20.51 1.55
C CYS A 554 -27.83 21.61 1.70
N LEU A 555 -28.26 22.86 1.80
CA LEU A 555 -27.37 24.01 2.03
C LEU A 555 -26.58 23.85 3.33
N GLU A 556 -27.25 23.45 4.40
CA GLU A 556 -26.62 23.17 5.70
C GLU A 556 -25.54 22.08 5.60
N ALA A 557 -25.82 20.99 4.87
CA ALA A 557 -24.85 19.90 4.66
C ALA A 557 -23.60 20.35 3.88
N TYR A 558 -23.76 21.29 2.95
CA TYR A 558 -22.64 21.87 2.19
C TYR A 558 -21.99 23.07 2.88
N GLY A 559 -22.61 23.62 3.93
CA GLY A 559 -22.17 24.87 4.57
C GLY A 559 -22.30 26.10 3.69
N LEU A 560 -23.31 26.13 2.81
CA LEU A 560 -23.52 27.19 1.82
C LEU A 560 -24.73 28.07 2.18
N SER A 561 -24.60 29.34 1.91
CA SER A 561 -25.73 30.28 1.82
C SER A 561 -26.50 30.09 0.51
N GLU A 562 -27.72 30.65 0.43
CA GLU A 562 -28.53 30.67 -0.83
C GLU A 562 -27.76 31.32 -1.99
N GLU A 563 -26.99 32.35 -1.72
CA GLU A 563 -26.25 33.09 -2.76
C GLU A 563 -25.04 32.28 -3.27
N GLU A 564 -24.27 31.70 -2.36
CA GLU A 564 -23.12 30.84 -2.71
C GLU A 564 -23.56 29.61 -3.51
N ALA A 565 -24.70 29.02 -3.19
CA ALA A 565 -25.24 27.86 -3.88
C ALA A 565 -25.55 28.14 -5.36
N LYS A 566 -25.88 29.37 -5.75
CA LYS A 566 -26.17 29.73 -7.16
C LYS A 566 -24.97 29.53 -8.06
N SER A 567 -23.78 29.92 -7.58
CA SER A 567 -22.52 29.83 -8.34
C SER A 567 -21.71 28.56 -8.05
N PHE A 568 -22.16 27.69 -7.12
CA PHE A 568 -21.42 26.53 -6.71
C PHE A 568 -21.22 25.52 -7.86
N LYS A 569 -19.95 25.15 -8.10
CA LYS A 569 -19.53 24.21 -9.17
C LYS A 569 -19.02 22.87 -8.65
N GLY A 570 -19.07 22.61 -7.33
CA GLY A 570 -18.67 21.32 -6.75
C GLY A 570 -19.68 20.18 -6.98
N LEU A 571 -20.52 20.28 -8.00
CA LEU A 571 -21.62 19.38 -8.33
C LEU A 571 -21.19 18.25 -9.30
N PRO A 572 -21.96 17.14 -9.38
CA PRO A 572 -21.75 16.07 -10.35
C PRO A 572 -21.55 16.49 -11.81
N LEU A 573 -22.20 17.55 -12.25
CA LEU A 573 -22.12 18.06 -13.63
C LEU A 573 -20.74 18.62 -14.00
N TYR A 574 -19.86 18.87 -13.05
CA TYR A 574 -18.56 19.52 -13.27
C TYR A 574 -17.41 18.63 -12.83
N GLY A 575 -16.23 18.78 -13.46
CA GLY A 575 -14.99 18.08 -13.06
C GLY A 575 -15.01 16.59 -13.42
N LEU A 576 -15.50 16.25 -14.59
CA LEU A 576 -15.65 14.88 -15.10
C LEU A 576 -14.39 14.33 -15.79
N GLU A 577 -13.37 15.17 -16.00
CA GLU A 577 -12.16 14.86 -16.77
C GLU A 577 -11.38 13.65 -16.17
N GLY A 578 -11.37 13.54 -14.83
CA GLY A 578 -10.75 12.41 -14.14
C GLY A 578 -11.39 11.06 -14.48
N LEU A 579 -12.73 11.03 -14.52
CA LEU A 579 -13.47 9.82 -14.91
C LEU A 579 -13.23 9.44 -16.37
N VAL A 580 -13.14 10.44 -17.27
CA VAL A 580 -12.85 10.21 -18.68
C VAL A 580 -11.45 9.65 -18.87
N ARG A 581 -10.42 10.25 -18.23
CA ARG A 581 -9.03 9.74 -18.28
C ARG A 581 -8.90 8.30 -17.81
N LYS A 582 -9.70 7.91 -16.82
CA LYS A 582 -9.74 6.51 -16.30
C LYS A 582 -10.73 5.62 -17.05
N ASN A 583 -11.31 6.11 -18.16
CA ASN A 583 -12.27 5.38 -19.00
C ASN A 583 -13.44 4.77 -18.19
N VAL A 584 -13.95 5.47 -17.18
CA VAL A 584 -15.08 4.99 -16.36
C VAL A 584 -16.36 5.01 -17.19
N PRO A 585 -17.00 3.88 -17.49
CA PRO A 585 -18.25 3.88 -18.27
C PRO A 585 -19.44 4.27 -17.40
N LEU A 586 -20.39 4.98 -17.98
CA LEU A 586 -21.62 5.44 -17.32
C LEU A 586 -22.86 4.82 -17.95
N LEU A 587 -23.83 4.45 -17.12
CA LEU A 587 -25.17 4.05 -17.51
C LEU A 587 -26.23 4.86 -16.74
N HIS A 588 -27.08 5.58 -17.44
CA HIS A 588 -28.25 6.22 -16.86
C HIS A 588 -29.54 5.54 -17.30
N VAL A 589 -30.48 5.39 -16.37
CA VAL A 589 -31.87 4.98 -16.64
C VAL A 589 -32.78 6.12 -16.20
N VAL A 590 -33.57 6.68 -17.09
CA VAL A 590 -34.38 7.88 -16.80
C VAL A 590 -35.80 7.78 -17.39
N GLY A 591 -36.78 8.32 -16.68
CA GLY A 591 -38.11 8.52 -17.20
C GLY A 591 -38.20 9.83 -17.99
N GLN A 592 -38.66 9.80 -19.23
CA GLN A 592 -38.71 10.99 -20.09
C GLN A 592 -39.72 12.05 -19.61
N ALA A 593 -40.70 11.68 -18.80
CA ALA A 593 -41.70 12.58 -18.23
C ALA A 593 -41.41 12.90 -16.74
N ASP A 594 -40.15 12.82 -16.31
CA ASP A 594 -39.75 13.10 -14.92
C ASP A 594 -39.86 14.59 -14.61
N SER A 595 -40.86 14.96 -13.83
CA SER A 595 -41.11 16.33 -13.36
C SER A 595 -40.51 16.61 -11.98
N VAL A 596 -39.95 15.59 -11.31
CA VAL A 596 -39.32 15.72 -9.98
C VAL A 596 -37.82 16.03 -10.14
N VAL A 597 -37.15 15.24 -10.96
CA VAL A 597 -35.74 15.41 -11.35
C VAL A 597 -35.68 15.50 -12.88
N PRO A 598 -35.98 16.67 -13.47
CA PRO A 598 -36.04 16.83 -14.92
C PRO A 598 -34.77 16.35 -15.62
N VAL A 599 -34.96 15.55 -16.66
CA VAL A 599 -33.85 14.93 -17.40
C VAL A 599 -32.97 16.01 -18.05
N GLU A 600 -33.60 17.08 -18.55
CA GLU A 600 -32.95 18.22 -19.21
C GLU A 600 -32.00 18.97 -18.27
N GLU A 601 -32.26 19.01 -16.98
CA GLU A 601 -31.44 19.70 -15.96
C GLU A 601 -30.37 18.82 -15.34
N ASN A 602 -30.40 17.53 -15.56
CA ASN A 602 -29.55 16.54 -14.92
C ASN A 602 -28.84 15.65 -15.96
N THR A 603 -29.46 14.57 -16.40
CA THR A 603 -28.85 13.56 -17.26
C THR A 603 -28.43 14.11 -18.61
N ASP A 604 -29.24 14.96 -19.28
CA ASP A 604 -28.91 15.50 -20.60
C ASP A 604 -27.68 16.41 -20.56
N LEU A 605 -27.56 17.22 -19.50
CA LEU A 605 -26.39 18.08 -19.32
C LEU A 605 -25.13 17.25 -19.06
N LEU A 606 -25.21 16.22 -18.22
CA LEU A 606 -24.08 15.34 -17.97
C LEU A 606 -23.72 14.54 -19.21
N GLU A 607 -24.68 13.95 -19.92
CA GLU A 607 -24.45 13.19 -21.15
C GLU A 607 -23.71 14.03 -22.18
N LYS A 608 -24.19 15.25 -22.43
CA LYS A 608 -23.56 16.19 -23.35
C LYS A 608 -22.10 16.50 -22.95
N SER A 609 -21.88 16.83 -21.68
CA SER A 609 -20.56 17.16 -21.16
C SER A 609 -19.63 15.95 -21.22
N TYR A 610 -20.07 14.78 -20.76
CA TYR A 610 -19.24 13.58 -20.71
C TYR A 610 -18.81 13.10 -22.10
N ARG A 611 -19.75 13.12 -23.08
CA ARG A 611 -19.44 12.80 -24.49
C ARG A 611 -18.49 13.81 -25.12
N SER A 612 -18.64 15.10 -24.84
CA SER A 612 -17.74 16.13 -25.37
C SER A 612 -16.29 16.00 -24.87
N LEU A 613 -16.10 15.41 -23.68
CA LEU A 613 -14.79 15.07 -23.12
C LEU A 613 -14.24 13.73 -23.65
N GLY A 614 -14.98 13.00 -24.48
CA GLY A 614 -14.60 11.67 -25.00
C GLY A 614 -15.04 10.50 -24.13
N GLY A 615 -15.83 10.73 -23.08
CA GLY A 615 -16.31 9.69 -22.18
C GLY A 615 -17.44 8.82 -22.74
N SER A 616 -17.54 7.58 -22.28
CA SER A 616 -18.58 6.62 -22.67
C SER A 616 -19.76 6.67 -21.73
N ILE A 617 -20.92 7.03 -22.24
CA ILE A 617 -22.21 7.01 -21.49
C ILE A 617 -23.31 6.40 -22.33
N LYS A 618 -24.07 5.47 -21.75
CA LYS A 618 -25.32 4.92 -22.27
C LYS A 618 -26.50 5.48 -21.47
N VAL A 619 -27.55 5.92 -22.14
CA VAL A 619 -28.77 6.42 -21.50
C VAL A 619 -29.96 5.60 -21.97
N ILE A 620 -30.64 4.93 -21.04
CA ILE A 620 -31.90 4.23 -21.29
C ILE A 620 -33.04 5.17 -20.90
N ARG A 621 -33.85 5.58 -21.88
CA ARG A 621 -34.96 6.51 -21.70
C ARG A 621 -36.29 5.78 -21.73
N LYS A 622 -37.02 5.84 -20.62
CA LYS A 622 -38.35 5.20 -20.46
C LYS A 622 -39.42 6.19 -20.94
N ALA A 623 -39.99 5.94 -22.13
CA ALA A 623 -41.03 6.80 -22.72
C ALA A 623 -42.31 6.86 -21.84
N GLY A 624 -42.81 8.07 -21.58
CA GLY A 624 -44.00 8.32 -20.79
C GLY A 624 -43.88 8.02 -19.29
N VAL A 625 -42.69 7.61 -18.80
CA VAL A 625 -42.45 7.32 -17.38
C VAL A 625 -41.97 8.60 -16.70
N GLY A 626 -42.46 8.89 -15.51
CA GLY A 626 -42.04 9.96 -14.63
C GLY A 626 -40.82 9.56 -13.77
N HIS A 627 -40.72 10.15 -12.55
CA HIS A 627 -39.65 9.83 -11.60
C HIS A 627 -39.69 8.38 -11.09
N HIS A 628 -40.86 7.77 -11.05
CA HIS A 628 -41.10 6.38 -10.67
C HIS A 628 -41.84 5.61 -11.78
N PRO A 629 -41.63 4.27 -11.86
CA PRO A 629 -40.73 3.45 -11.07
C PRO A 629 -39.26 3.64 -11.47
N HIS A 630 -38.37 3.51 -10.48
CA HIS A 630 -36.96 3.40 -10.72
C HIS A 630 -36.59 2.04 -11.35
N SER A 631 -35.31 1.86 -11.73
CA SER A 631 -34.75 0.65 -12.30
C SER A 631 -35.43 0.21 -13.62
N LEU A 632 -35.16 -0.99 -14.03
CA LEU A 632 -35.81 -1.69 -15.14
C LEU A 632 -36.51 -2.93 -14.58
N LYS A 633 -37.67 -3.27 -15.16
CA LYS A 633 -38.41 -4.47 -14.80
C LYS A 633 -37.58 -5.74 -15.03
N ASP A 634 -36.89 -5.77 -16.17
CA ASP A 634 -35.82 -6.70 -16.46
C ASP A 634 -34.45 -5.99 -16.18
N PRO A 635 -33.69 -6.40 -15.17
CA PRO A 635 -32.40 -5.76 -14.83
C PRO A 635 -31.27 -6.10 -15.77
N GLU A 636 -31.43 -7.06 -16.69
CA GLU A 636 -30.32 -7.58 -17.52
C GLU A 636 -29.52 -6.49 -18.27
N PRO A 637 -30.12 -5.43 -18.83
CA PRO A 637 -29.34 -4.36 -19.46
C PRO A 637 -28.38 -3.62 -18.50
N ILE A 638 -28.72 -3.54 -17.20
CA ILE A 638 -27.88 -2.92 -16.16
C ILE A 638 -26.83 -3.92 -15.70
N VAL A 639 -27.25 -5.16 -15.44
CA VAL A 639 -26.36 -6.24 -15.02
C VAL A 639 -25.27 -6.50 -16.07
N SER A 640 -25.64 -6.63 -17.34
CA SER A 640 -24.70 -6.81 -18.45
C SER A 640 -23.72 -5.63 -18.57
N PHE A 641 -24.15 -4.39 -18.34
CA PHE A 641 -23.28 -3.22 -18.31
C PHE A 641 -22.22 -3.33 -17.20
N VAL A 642 -22.62 -3.68 -15.97
CA VAL A 642 -21.71 -3.82 -14.83
C VAL A 642 -20.72 -4.97 -15.06
N LEU A 643 -21.18 -6.12 -15.55
CA LEU A 643 -20.34 -7.27 -15.84
C LEU A 643 -19.34 -6.99 -16.98
N SER A 644 -19.77 -6.27 -18.02
CA SER A 644 -18.87 -5.86 -19.11
C SER A 644 -17.75 -4.99 -18.59
N ALA A 645 -18.04 -3.99 -17.75
CA ALA A 645 -17.03 -3.13 -17.14
C ALA A 645 -16.01 -3.94 -16.31
N TRP A 646 -16.46 -4.97 -15.58
CA TRP A 646 -15.60 -5.86 -14.82
C TRP A 646 -14.71 -6.72 -15.71
N ASN A 647 -15.25 -7.30 -16.75
CA ASN A 647 -14.50 -8.14 -17.69
C ASN A 647 -13.48 -7.32 -18.50
N ASP A 648 -13.85 -6.11 -18.93
CA ASP A 648 -12.95 -5.20 -19.66
C ASP A 648 -11.77 -4.76 -18.81
N ARG A 649 -11.96 -4.58 -17.49
CA ARG A 649 -10.88 -4.34 -16.54
C ARG A 649 -9.89 -5.50 -16.49
N ASN A 650 -10.39 -6.73 -16.36
CA ASN A 650 -9.56 -7.91 -16.22
C ASN A 650 -8.81 -8.28 -17.53
N ASN A 651 -9.33 -7.85 -18.68
CA ASN A 651 -8.67 -8.03 -19.97
C ASN A 651 -7.62 -6.93 -20.29
N ARG A 652 -7.54 -5.88 -19.46
CA ARG A 652 -6.53 -4.80 -19.58
C ARG A 652 -5.38 -4.92 -18.57
N LYS A 653 -5.47 -5.90 -17.65
CA LYS A 653 -4.40 -6.27 -16.71
C LYS A 653 -3.47 -7.36 -17.38
#